data_2109c2242c720adbbdf4f0470da0048a
#
_entry.id   2109c2242c720adbbdf4f0470da0048a
#
_cell.length_a   1.000
_cell.length_b   1.000
_cell.length_c   1.000
_cell.angle_alpha   90.00
_cell.angle_beta   90.00
_cell.angle_gamma   90.00
#
_symmetry.space_group_name_H-M   'P 1'
#
loop_
_entity.id
_entity.type
_entity.pdbx_description
1 polymer ?
#
loop_
_entity_poly.entity_id
_entity_poly.type
_entity_poly.pdbx_seq_one_letter_code
_entity_poly.pdbx_strand_id
1 'polypeptide(L)'
;MKHLTSAEVRQMFLDFFKEKGHAVEPSASLVPHEDPSLLWINSGVATLKKYFDGRVVPENPRIVNAQKAIRTNDIENVGKTARHHTFFEMLGNFSIGDYFKEEAITWAWEFLTSDEWIGFDEELLSVTVHPEDEEAYEFWAKKIGVPEERIIRLEGNFWDIGEGPSGPNTEIFYDRGEAYGNDPDDPELYPGGENDRYLEVWNLVFSEFNHNPDGTYTPLPKKNIDTGMGLERMVSVIQNVPTNFDTDLFVPIIKATETISGEAYGQDHVKDTAFKVIADHIRTVAFAVSDGALPSNEGRGYVLRRLLRRAVRYAKTININRPFMYDLVPVVAEIMAAFYPEVKEKEEFISKVIKTEEERFHETLNEGLAILSEMIKKEKDKGSSVISGADVFKLYDTYGFPVELTEEYAEDENMTVDHKGFEEEMNQQRERARNARQDVGSMQVQGGALRDVTEESTFVGYSQTKADANVIVLLQDGQLIEEAHEGETVQIILDETPFYAESGGQIGDKGFLRSEQAVVKVKDVQKAPNGQHVHEGVVESGTVQKGMHVTAEVEDHMRSGVIKNHTATHLLHQALKDVLGTHVNQAGSLVNENRLRFDFSHFGQVTKEELERIEVIVNEKIWASIPVSIDLKPIAEAKEMGAMALFGEKYGDIVRVVQVGDYSLELCGGCHVSNTAEIGLFKIVSESGIGAGTRRIEAVTGQGAYVEMNSQISVLKQTADELKTNIKEVPKRVAALQAELKEAQRENESLLAKLGNVEAGAILSKVKEVDGVSVLAEKVNAKDMNHLRTMVDELKAKIGSAVIVLGAVQNDKVNISAGVTKDLIEKGLHAGKLVKQAAEVCGGGGGGRPDMAQAGGKQPEKLEEALASVEDWVKSVL
;
A
#
# COMPACT_ATOMS: atom_id res chain seq x y z
N MET A 1 25.02 -25.57 31.76
CA MET A 1 23.96 -24.71 31.21
C MET A 1 22.75 -25.57 30.86
N LYS A 2 21.54 -25.21 31.27
CA LYS A 2 20.31 -25.93 30.91
C LYS A 2 20.03 -25.70 29.41
N HIS A 3 19.55 -26.70 28.70
CA HIS A 3 19.06 -26.55 27.35
C HIS A 3 17.57 -26.15 27.42
N LEU A 4 17.26 -24.86 27.17
CA LEU A 4 15.91 -24.31 27.27
C LEU A 4 15.41 -23.89 25.88
N THR A 5 14.11 -24.06 25.65
CA THR A 5 13.43 -23.51 24.50
C THR A 5 13.12 -22.02 24.72
N SER A 6 12.87 -21.30 23.64
CA SER A 6 12.46 -19.89 23.71
C SER A 6 11.19 -19.68 24.54
N ALA A 7 10.24 -20.62 24.46
CA ALA A 7 9.01 -20.61 25.24
C ALA A 7 9.30 -20.74 26.75
N GLU A 8 10.22 -21.64 27.13
CA GLU A 8 10.63 -21.82 28.52
C GLU A 8 11.36 -20.58 29.05
N VAL A 9 12.29 -19.99 28.29
CA VAL A 9 13.01 -18.78 28.71
C VAL A 9 12.05 -17.63 28.97
N ARG A 10 11.10 -17.42 28.05
CA ARG A 10 10.06 -16.39 28.18
C ARG A 10 9.21 -16.61 29.43
N GLN A 11 8.76 -17.85 29.66
CA GLN A 11 7.92 -18.17 30.81
C GLN A 11 8.70 -18.02 32.09
N MET A 12 9.96 -18.50 32.16
CA MET A 12 10.82 -18.36 33.34
C MET A 12 11.03 -16.91 33.73
N PHE A 13 11.24 -16.01 32.79
CA PHE A 13 11.36 -14.57 33.05
C PHE A 13 10.08 -13.99 33.69
N LEU A 14 8.92 -14.32 33.13
CA LEU A 14 7.64 -13.85 33.65
C LEU A 14 7.38 -14.42 35.07
N ASP A 15 7.66 -15.69 35.30
CA ASP A 15 7.46 -16.35 36.58
C ASP A 15 8.42 -15.82 37.67
N PHE A 16 9.70 -15.59 37.32
CA PHE A 16 10.67 -14.98 38.21
C PHE A 16 10.20 -13.62 38.74
N PHE A 17 9.81 -12.72 37.86
CA PHE A 17 9.38 -11.38 38.29
C PHE A 17 7.99 -11.39 38.92
N LYS A 18 7.12 -12.35 38.58
CA LYS A 18 5.87 -12.57 39.29
C LYS A 18 6.13 -12.96 40.75
N GLU A 19 7.14 -13.79 41.02
CA GLU A 19 7.58 -14.12 42.39
C GLU A 19 8.13 -12.90 43.12
N LYS A 20 8.74 -11.94 42.42
CA LYS A 20 9.16 -10.64 42.95
C LYS A 20 8.01 -9.64 43.13
N GLY A 21 6.77 -10.06 42.89
CA GLY A 21 5.56 -9.25 43.10
C GLY A 21 5.13 -8.39 41.91
N HIS A 22 5.62 -8.66 40.71
CA HIS A 22 5.23 -7.94 39.49
C HIS A 22 3.89 -8.46 38.95
N ALA A 23 3.06 -7.56 38.42
CA ALA A 23 1.91 -7.90 37.61
C ALA A 23 2.39 -8.28 36.20
N VAL A 24 1.94 -9.43 35.71
CA VAL A 24 2.22 -9.87 34.33
C VAL A 24 1.22 -9.19 33.41
N GLU A 25 1.70 -8.30 32.54
CA GLU A 25 0.88 -7.66 31.52
C GLU A 25 1.07 -8.36 30.16
N PRO A 26 -0.01 -8.53 29.36
CA PRO A 26 0.10 -9.09 28.02
C PRO A 26 0.88 -8.13 27.10
N SER A 27 1.48 -8.68 26.04
CA SER A 27 2.10 -7.87 25.01
C SER A 27 1.07 -6.94 24.33
N ALA A 28 1.38 -5.68 24.24
CA ALA A 28 0.58 -4.74 23.48
C ALA A 28 0.71 -4.99 21.96
N SER A 29 -0.21 -4.43 21.20
CA SER A 29 -0.14 -4.41 19.73
C SER A 29 1.13 -3.70 19.26
N LEU A 30 1.72 -4.18 18.15
CA LEU A 30 2.82 -3.51 17.46
C LEU A 30 2.42 -2.14 16.89
N VAL A 31 1.13 -1.95 16.62
CA VAL A 31 0.56 -0.68 16.14
C VAL A 31 0.25 0.20 17.35
N PRO A 32 0.96 1.31 17.57
CA PRO A 32 0.67 2.21 18.68
C PRO A 32 -0.69 2.89 18.50
N HIS A 33 -1.52 2.83 19.54
CA HIS A 33 -2.87 3.42 19.53
C HIS A 33 -2.93 4.84 20.09
N GLU A 34 -2.03 5.19 21.02
CA GLU A 34 -2.08 6.45 21.76
C GLU A 34 -0.85 7.36 21.53
N ASP A 35 0.14 6.91 20.78
CA ASP A 35 1.37 7.67 20.49
C ASP A 35 1.59 7.87 19.00
N PRO A 36 1.22 9.03 18.43
CA PRO A 36 1.41 9.33 17.02
C PRO A 36 2.89 9.56 16.64
N SER A 37 3.79 9.71 17.60
CA SER A 37 5.22 9.89 17.36
C SER A 37 5.93 8.60 16.97
N LEU A 38 5.33 7.43 17.30
CA LEU A 38 5.89 6.13 17.01
C LEU A 38 5.25 5.49 15.77
N LEU A 39 6.07 5.04 14.86
CA LEU A 39 5.60 4.23 13.73
C LEU A 39 5.22 2.82 14.20
N TRP A 40 6.06 2.22 15.04
CA TRP A 40 5.88 0.90 15.65
C TRP A 40 6.21 0.93 17.13
N ILE A 41 5.62 0.04 17.92
CA ILE A 41 6.14 -0.26 19.25
C ILE A 41 7.54 -0.88 19.09
N ASN A 42 8.54 -0.24 19.64
CA ASN A 42 9.96 -0.55 19.45
C ASN A 42 10.71 -0.92 20.75
N SER A 43 10.02 -0.88 21.89
CA SER A 43 10.54 -1.23 23.22
C SER A 43 9.42 -1.57 24.20
N GLY A 44 9.77 -2.21 25.32
CA GLY A 44 8.81 -2.53 26.37
C GLY A 44 8.19 -1.29 27.02
N VAL A 45 8.99 -0.27 27.29
CA VAL A 45 8.53 0.98 27.91
C VAL A 45 7.62 1.81 27.02
N ALA A 46 7.68 1.64 25.70
CA ALA A 46 6.86 2.43 24.77
C ALA A 46 5.36 2.34 25.07
N THR A 47 4.91 1.22 25.61
CA THR A 47 3.50 0.99 25.99
C THR A 47 3.15 1.49 27.37
N LEU A 48 4.14 1.81 28.19
CA LEU A 48 4.03 2.17 29.60
C LEU A 48 4.32 3.65 29.88
N LYS A 49 4.61 4.47 28.85
CA LYS A 49 4.94 5.91 28.99
C LYS A 49 3.99 6.66 29.93
N LYS A 50 2.67 6.38 29.83
CA LYS A 50 1.63 7.00 30.66
C LYS A 50 1.81 6.80 32.18
N TYR A 51 2.50 5.73 32.57
CA TYR A 51 2.82 5.44 33.96
C TYR A 51 4.11 6.16 34.41
N PHE A 52 5.11 6.20 33.52
CA PHE A 52 6.39 6.84 33.77
C PHE A 52 6.29 8.37 33.90
N ASP A 53 5.44 9.00 33.08
CA ASP A 53 5.20 10.46 33.12
C ASP A 53 4.13 10.88 34.16
N GLY A 54 3.55 9.90 34.87
CA GLY A 54 2.59 10.15 35.95
C GLY A 54 1.17 10.52 35.50
N ARG A 55 0.85 10.44 34.20
CA ARG A 55 -0.53 10.67 33.69
C ARG A 55 -1.52 9.66 34.22
N VAL A 56 -1.07 8.42 34.44
CA VAL A 56 -1.87 7.32 35.01
C VAL A 56 -1.09 6.65 36.12
N VAL A 57 -1.76 6.29 37.19
CA VAL A 57 -1.18 5.49 38.30
C VAL A 57 -1.55 4.04 38.06
N PRO A 58 -0.57 3.11 37.90
CA PRO A 58 -0.88 1.70 37.73
C PRO A 58 -1.44 1.08 38.99
N GLU A 59 -2.26 0.04 38.86
CA GLU A 59 -2.75 -0.72 40.04
C GLU A 59 -1.59 -1.40 40.81
N ASN A 60 -0.62 -1.94 40.06
CA ASN A 60 0.62 -2.45 40.61
C ASN A 60 1.81 -1.66 40.04
N PRO A 61 2.67 -1.01 40.85
CA PRO A 61 3.83 -0.28 40.38
C PRO A 61 4.93 -1.18 39.82
N ARG A 62 4.85 -2.50 39.99
CA ARG A 62 5.74 -3.50 39.43
C ARG A 62 5.07 -4.21 38.29
N ILE A 63 5.62 -4.09 37.09
CA ILE A 63 5.07 -4.68 35.87
C ILE A 63 6.14 -5.54 35.21
N VAL A 64 5.75 -6.68 34.64
CA VAL A 64 6.60 -7.54 33.82
C VAL A 64 5.85 -7.94 32.55
N ASN A 65 6.52 -7.92 31.40
CA ASN A 65 5.95 -8.39 30.15
C ASN A 65 7.01 -8.99 29.20
N ALA A 66 6.50 -9.67 28.17
CA ALA A 66 7.25 -10.03 26.98
C ALA A 66 6.64 -9.26 25.82
N GLN A 67 7.24 -8.12 25.46
CA GLN A 67 6.67 -7.19 24.49
C GLN A 67 7.18 -7.46 23.08
N LYS A 68 6.26 -7.63 22.13
CA LYS A 68 6.53 -7.60 20.68
C LYS A 68 7.08 -6.23 20.30
N ALA A 69 8.16 -6.19 19.55
CA ALA A 69 8.77 -4.94 19.10
C ALA A 69 9.24 -5.02 17.65
N ILE A 70 9.15 -3.89 16.94
CA ILE A 70 9.68 -3.75 15.58
C ILE A 70 10.65 -2.57 15.55
N ARG A 71 11.87 -2.83 15.04
CA ARG A 71 12.89 -1.82 14.71
C ARG A 71 13.26 -1.92 13.23
N THR A 72 13.23 -0.80 12.55
CA THR A 72 13.46 -0.73 11.10
C THR A 72 14.79 -0.09 10.72
N ASN A 73 15.53 0.45 11.70
CA ASN A 73 16.82 1.11 11.49
C ASN A 73 17.88 0.13 10.96
N ASP A 74 17.77 -1.16 11.36
CA ASP A 74 18.76 -2.19 11.08
C ASP A 74 18.34 -3.19 9.99
N ILE A 75 17.34 -2.84 9.16
CA ILE A 75 16.85 -3.73 8.08
C ILE A 75 18.01 -4.23 7.21
N GLU A 76 18.96 -3.36 6.87
CA GLU A 76 20.11 -3.69 6.00
C GLU A 76 21.10 -4.66 6.66
N ASN A 77 21.14 -4.70 8.00
CA ASN A 77 22.00 -5.58 8.80
C ASN A 77 21.40 -6.99 8.99
N VAL A 78 20.09 -7.14 8.77
CA VAL A 78 19.39 -8.43 8.89
C VAL A 78 19.97 -9.45 7.89
N GLY A 79 20.38 -10.59 8.42
CA GLY A 79 21.01 -11.67 7.67
C GLY A 79 22.52 -11.53 7.50
N LYS A 80 23.09 -10.32 7.64
CA LYS A 80 24.55 -10.04 7.54
C LYS A 80 25.24 -10.16 8.90
N THR A 81 24.56 -9.86 9.99
CA THR A 81 25.04 -9.97 11.36
C THR A 81 24.38 -11.14 12.08
N ALA A 82 24.96 -11.54 13.20
CA ALA A 82 24.44 -12.65 14.01
C ALA A 82 23.19 -12.29 14.83
N ARG A 83 22.91 -10.99 15.05
CA ARG A 83 22.03 -10.51 16.14
C ARG A 83 20.94 -9.52 15.74
N HIS A 84 20.94 -8.94 14.52
CA HIS A 84 19.96 -7.93 14.13
C HIS A 84 18.69 -8.54 13.55
N HIS A 85 17.55 -8.03 14.02
CA HIS A 85 16.20 -8.43 13.61
C HIS A 85 15.32 -7.22 13.39
N THR A 86 14.33 -7.36 12.52
CA THR A 86 13.26 -6.35 12.39
C THR A 86 12.15 -6.56 13.39
N PHE A 87 11.81 -7.81 13.73
CA PHE A 87 10.90 -8.18 14.80
C PHE A 87 11.66 -8.97 15.86
N PHE A 88 11.47 -8.61 17.12
CA PHE A 88 12.03 -9.30 18.28
C PHE A 88 11.12 -9.18 19.50
N GLU A 89 11.34 -10.02 20.48
CA GLU A 89 10.65 -9.97 21.76
C GLU A 89 11.56 -9.35 22.81
N MET A 90 11.08 -8.29 23.46
CA MET A 90 11.77 -7.64 24.59
C MET A 90 11.11 -8.08 25.89
N LEU A 91 11.85 -8.80 26.71
CA LEU A 91 11.45 -9.16 28.07
C LEU A 91 11.81 -8.01 28.99
N GLY A 92 10.82 -7.42 29.64
CA GLY A 92 11.01 -6.24 30.47
C GLY A 92 10.38 -6.36 31.83
N ASN A 93 11.12 -5.92 32.88
CA ASN A 93 10.56 -5.67 34.21
C ASN A 93 10.66 -4.17 34.51
N PHE A 94 9.59 -3.63 35.05
CA PHE A 94 9.41 -2.19 35.23
C PHE A 94 9.05 -1.89 36.68
N SER A 95 9.60 -0.75 37.19
CA SER A 95 9.22 -0.18 38.47
C SER A 95 8.76 1.26 38.28
N ILE A 96 7.53 1.55 38.67
CA ILE A 96 6.95 2.89 38.61
C ILE A 96 7.04 3.53 40.00
N GLY A 97 8.27 3.95 40.36
CA GLY A 97 8.56 4.62 41.60
C GLY A 97 8.43 3.74 42.83
N ASP A 98 8.69 2.43 42.72
CA ASP A 98 8.66 1.47 43.83
C ASP A 98 10.08 1.00 44.20
N TYR A 99 10.77 0.20 43.40
CA TYR A 99 12.17 -0.18 43.57
C TYR A 99 13.07 0.54 42.54
N PHE A 100 14.40 0.47 42.79
CA PHE A 100 15.35 1.17 41.91
C PHE A 100 16.62 0.31 41.65
N LYS A 101 17.79 0.91 41.53
CA LYS A 101 19.04 0.27 41.04
C LYS A 101 19.41 -0.99 41.82
N GLU A 102 19.33 -0.95 43.15
CA GLU A 102 19.76 -2.04 44.00
C GLU A 102 18.99 -3.34 43.71
N GLU A 103 17.68 -3.28 43.73
CA GLU A 103 16.83 -4.43 43.47
C GLU A 103 16.94 -4.86 41.99
N ALA A 104 16.94 -3.90 41.04
CA ALA A 104 17.04 -4.21 39.63
C ALA A 104 18.32 -4.99 39.29
N ILE A 105 19.46 -4.51 39.76
CA ILE A 105 20.77 -5.17 39.58
C ILE A 105 20.81 -6.54 40.30
N THR A 106 20.30 -6.62 41.53
CA THR A 106 20.34 -7.85 42.32
C THR A 106 19.48 -8.92 41.68
N TRP A 107 18.26 -8.58 41.22
CA TRP A 107 17.35 -9.53 40.59
C TRP A 107 17.81 -9.93 39.18
N ALA A 108 18.39 -9.02 38.40
CA ALA A 108 18.96 -9.36 37.11
C ALA A 108 20.09 -10.40 37.25
N TRP A 109 21.00 -10.19 38.22
CA TRP A 109 22.08 -11.14 38.51
C TRP A 109 21.55 -12.47 39.01
N GLU A 110 20.60 -12.48 39.94
CA GLU A 110 19.94 -13.68 40.46
C GLU A 110 19.30 -14.49 39.35
N PHE A 111 18.55 -13.82 38.45
CA PHE A 111 17.90 -14.51 37.34
C PHE A 111 18.91 -15.17 36.38
N LEU A 112 20.02 -14.49 36.09
CA LEU A 112 21.01 -15.00 35.14
C LEU A 112 21.88 -16.11 35.74
N THR A 113 22.27 -16.01 37.03
CA THR A 113 23.31 -16.87 37.59
C THR A 113 22.78 -18.01 38.47
N SER A 114 21.54 -17.89 39.00
CA SER A 114 20.96 -18.94 39.84
C SER A 114 20.66 -20.22 39.02
N ASP A 115 21.06 -21.37 39.58
CA ASP A 115 20.73 -22.69 39.01
C ASP A 115 19.23 -22.97 38.94
N GLU A 116 18.41 -22.30 39.73
CA GLU A 116 16.96 -22.41 39.69
C GLU A 116 16.40 -21.82 38.37
N TRP A 117 16.99 -20.73 37.91
CA TRP A 117 16.59 -19.97 36.71
C TRP A 117 17.51 -20.30 35.53
N ILE A 118 18.30 -19.36 35.02
CA ILE A 118 19.12 -19.55 33.81
C ILE A 118 20.39 -20.36 34.09
N GLY A 119 21.13 -20.02 35.17
CA GLY A 119 22.33 -20.73 35.61
C GLY A 119 23.55 -20.45 34.72
N PHE A 120 23.78 -19.21 34.33
CA PHE A 120 25.02 -18.82 33.64
C PHE A 120 26.20 -18.86 34.66
N ASP A 121 27.37 -19.19 34.13
CA ASP A 121 28.61 -19.06 34.85
C ASP A 121 28.95 -17.57 35.06
N GLU A 122 29.07 -17.15 36.30
CA GLU A 122 29.36 -15.77 36.66
C GLU A 122 30.67 -15.25 36.01
N GLU A 123 31.66 -16.17 35.79
CA GLU A 123 32.91 -15.79 35.15
C GLU A 123 32.77 -15.35 33.69
N LEU A 124 31.67 -15.73 33.01
CA LEU A 124 31.37 -15.36 31.64
C LEU A 124 30.56 -14.05 31.49
N LEU A 125 30.15 -13.45 32.62
CA LEU A 125 29.38 -12.21 32.63
C LEU A 125 30.25 -10.99 32.86
N SER A 126 30.03 -9.95 32.09
CA SER A 126 30.61 -8.62 32.25
C SER A 126 29.52 -7.57 32.21
N VAL A 127 29.75 -6.40 32.79
CA VAL A 127 28.78 -5.32 32.85
C VAL A 127 29.38 -4.01 32.42
N THR A 128 28.52 -3.13 31.85
CA THR A 128 28.90 -1.75 31.56
C THR A 128 28.11 -0.79 32.45
N VAL A 129 28.67 0.38 32.74
CA VAL A 129 28.02 1.45 33.51
C VAL A 129 28.40 2.81 32.96
N HIS A 130 27.52 3.79 33.13
CA HIS A 130 27.85 5.17 32.82
C HIS A 130 28.99 5.67 33.72
N PRO A 131 30.00 6.43 33.21
CA PRO A 131 31.14 6.89 34.03
C PRO A 131 30.76 7.68 35.26
N GLU A 132 29.68 8.43 35.24
CA GLU A 132 29.17 9.22 36.35
C GLU A 132 28.22 8.46 37.29
N ASP A 133 27.80 7.23 36.94
CA ASP A 133 26.89 6.41 37.78
C ASP A 133 27.70 5.57 38.75
N GLU A 134 28.27 6.24 39.75
CA GLU A 134 29.04 5.58 40.79
C GLU A 134 28.18 4.62 41.67
N GLU A 135 26.87 4.92 41.82
CA GLU A 135 25.95 4.09 42.58
C GLU A 135 25.77 2.70 41.93
N ALA A 136 25.56 2.65 40.64
CA ALA A 136 25.48 1.38 39.92
C ALA A 136 26.82 0.63 39.94
N TYR A 137 27.93 1.34 39.76
CA TYR A 137 29.28 0.74 39.90
C TYR A 137 29.49 0.09 41.23
N GLU A 138 29.14 0.78 42.35
CA GLU A 138 29.29 0.22 43.70
C GLU A 138 28.38 -0.99 43.95
N PHE A 139 27.18 -1.02 43.41
CA PHE A 139 26.33 -2.20 43.49
C PHE A 139 26.95 -3.39 42.78
N TRP A 140 27.49 -3.23 41.60
CA TRP A 140 28.15 -4.32 40.86
C TRP A 140 29.39 -4.81 41.56
N ALA A 141 30.30 -3.90 41.93
CA ALA A 141 31.60 -4.23 42.50
C ALA A 141 31.53 -4.75 43.95
N LYS A 142 30.72 -4.08 44.80
CA LYS A 142 30.74 -4.34 46.26
C LYS A 142 29.62 -5.28 46.72
N LYS A 143 28.44 -5.18 46.14
CA LYS A 143 27.28 -5.96 46.56
C LYS A 143 27.18 -7.30 45.82
N ILE A 144 27.27 -7.23 44.48
CA ILE A 144 27.24 -8.42 43.61
C ILE A 144 28.61 -9.12 43.64
N GLY A 145 29.68 -8.36 43.64
CA GLY A 145 31.05 -8.88 43.67
C GLY A 145 31.66 -9.12 42.28
N VAL A 146 31.14 -8.47 41.25
CA VAL A 146 31.75 -8.51 39.91
C VAL A 146 33.16 -7.91 39.98
N PRO A 147 34.21 -8.60 39.50
CA PRO A 147 35.58 -8.06 39.46
C PRO A 147 35.65 -6.74 38.68
N GLU A 148 36.48 -5.81 39.16
CA GLU A 148 36.57 -4.46 38.55
C GLU A 148 36.96 -4.51 37.07
N GLU A 149 37.76 -5.47 36.65
CA GLU A 149 38.15 -5.68 35.24
C GLU A 149 37.00 -6.11 34.32
N ARG A 150 35.86 -6.52 34.87
CA ARG A 150 34.64 -6.90 34.14
C ARG A 150 33.54 -5.86 34.28
N ILE A 151 33.82 -4.69 34.86
CA ILE A 151 32.92 -3.53 34.95
C ILE A 151 33.48 -2.43 34.06
N ILE A 152 32.92 -2.25 32.91
CA ILE A 152 33.42 -1.29 31.90
C ILE A 152 32.63 0.02 32.01
N ARG A 153 33.35 1.16 32.07
CA ARG A 153 32.74 2.49 32.09
C ARG A 153 32.65 3.03 30.68
N LEU A 154 31.41 3.29 30.19
CA LEU A 154 31.15 3.78 28.84
C LEU A 154 30.20 4.99 28.89
N GLU A 155 30.59 6.07 28.20
CA GLU A 155 29.74 7.28 28.03
C GLU A 155 28.42 6.97 27.33
N GLY A 156 28.37 5.92 26.48
CA GLY A 156 27.18 5.45 25.81
C GLY A 156 26.12 4.84 26.73
N ASN A 157 26.46 4.53 28.00
CA ASN A 157 25.50 4.01 28.97
C ASN A 157 24.57 5.09 29.52
N PHE A 158 24.00 5.92 28.68
CA PHE A 158 22.93 6.86 28.98
C PHE A 158 21.80 6.68 27.96
N TRP A 159 20.66 6.23 28.45
CA TRP A 159 19.51 5.95 27.60
C TRP A 159 18.61 7.17 27.46
N ASP A 160 18.30 7.53 26.21
CA ASP A 160 17.53 8.71 25.85
C ASP A 160 16.66 8.40 24.63
N ILE A 161 15.34 8.55 24.74
CA ILE A 161 14.38 8.33 23.64
C ILE A 161 14.02 9.62 22.90
N GLY A 162 14.71 10.71 23.16
CA GLY A 162 14.25 12.06 22.84
C GLY A 162 13.37 12.60 23.96
N GLU A 163 12.30 13.34 23.67
CA GLU A 163 11.42 13.87 24.72
C GLU A 163 10.82 12.75 25.59
N GLY A 164 11.05 12.84 26.90
CA GLY A 164 10.50 11.92 27.89
C GLY A 164 11.50 11.33 28.89
N PRO A 165 11.16 10.20 29.53
CA PRO A 165 12.02 9.58 30.53
C PRO A 165 13.38 9.18 29.97
N SER A 166 14.45 9.50 30.71
CA SER A 166 15.84 9.22 30.35
C SER A 166 16.68 8.99 31.60
N GLY A 167 17.88 8.44 31.43
CA GLY A 167 18.81 8.23 32.54
C GLY A 167 19.95 7.29 32.21
N PRO A 168 20.91 7.13 33.14
CA PRO A 168 21.99 6.17 33.00
C PRO A 168 21.45 4.74 32.89
N ASN A 169 22.19 3.87 32.26
CA ASN A 169 21.89 2.46 32.17
C ASN A 169 23.12 1.59 32.44
N THR A 170 22.89 0.33 32.71
CA THR A 170 23.88 -0.70 32.80
C THR A 170 23.48 -1.88 31.94
N GLU A 171 24.45 -2.40 31.20
CA GLU A 171 24.24 -3.52 30.29
C GLU A 171 25.00 -4.73 30.77
N ILE A 172 24.43 -5.92 30.60
CA ILE A 172 25.02 -7.19 30.95
C ILE A 172 25.40 -7.93 29.70
N PHE A 173 26.64 -8.33 29.58
CA PHE A 173 27.23 -9.02 28.43
C PHE A 173 27.62 -10.44 28.78
N TYR A 174 27.45 -11.37 27.88
CA TYR A 174 27.90 -12.75 27.94
C TYR A 174 29.11 -12.98 27.05
N ASP A 175 30.23 -13.48 27.58
CA ASP A 175 31.41 -13.89 26.79
C ASP A 175 31.15 -15.25 26.13
N ARG A 176 30.98 -15.26 24.82
CA ARG A 176 30.75 -16.47 24.03
C ARG A 176 32.04 -17.25 23.74
N GLY A 177 33.17 -16.73 24.17
CA GLY A 177 34.50 -17.33 24.06
C GLY A 177 35.27 -16.93 22.79
N GLU A 178 36.52 -17.36 22.73
CA GLU A 178 37.49 -16.97 21.68
C GLU A 178 37.10 -17.37 20.27
N ALA A 179 36.21 -18.31 20.10
CA ALA A 179 35.70 -18.71 18.77
C ALA A 179 34.92 -17.58 18.07
N TYR A 180 34.42 -16.59 18.81
CA TYR A 180 33.65 -15.45 18.32
C TYR A 180 34.46 -14.15 18.25
N GLY A 181 35.75 -14.18 18.61
CA GLY A 181 36.64 -13.06 18.53
C GLY A 181 37.83 -13.29 19.43
N ASN A 182 39.05 -13.27 18.89
CA ASN A 182 40.30 -13.47 19.61
C ASN A 182 41.47 -12.61 19.14
N ASP A 183 41.20 -11.62 18.30
CA ASP A 183 42.21 -10.69 17.84
C ASP A 183 42.49 -9.64 18.92
N PRO A 184 43.70 -9.68 19.57
CA PRO A 184 44.02 -8.74 20.64
C PRO A 184 44.25 -7.30 20.11
N ASP A 185 44.42 -7.14 18.80
CA ASP A 185 44.60 -5.83 18.15
C ASP A 185 43.26 -5.21 17.68
N ASP A 186 42.12 -5.94 17.82
CA ASP A 186 40.79 -5.42 17.53
C ASP A 186 40.36 -4.43 18.63
N PRO A 187 40.22 -3.12 18.31
CA PRO A 187 39.87 -2.09 19.27
C PRO A 187 38.42 -2.23 19.79
N GLU A 188 37.58 -3.02 19.11
CA GLU A 188 36.17 -3.25 19.48
C GLU A 188 35.99 -4.54 20.30
N LEU A 189 37.04 -5.33 20.57
CA LEU A 189 36.91 -6.62 21.24
C LEU A 189 36.87 -6.46 22.79
N TYR A 190 35.82 -5.80 23.29
CA TYR A 190 35.54 -5.65 24.72
C TYR A 190 34.02 -5.63 24.95
N PRO A 191 33.55 -5.86 26.22
CA PRO A 191 32.13 -5.73 26.55
C PRO A 191 31.62 -4.31 26.30
N GLY A 192 30.69 -4.15 25.36
CA GLY A 192 30.18 -2.85 24.91
C GLY A 192 30.75 -2.36 23.60
N GLY A 193 31.78 -3.02 23.04
CA GLY A 193 32.26 -2.78 21.68
C GLY A 193 31.48 -3.55 20.60
N GLU A 194 31.67 -3.17 19.35
CA GLU A 194 31.03 -3.79 18.20
C GLU A 194 31.67 -5.13 17.80
N ASN A 195 31.38 -6.20 18.54
CA ASN A 195 31.92 -7.52 18.31
C ASN A 195 30.88 -8.63 18.53
N ASP A 196 31.20 -9.86 18.11
CA ASP A 196 30.33 -11.03 18.26
C ASP A 196 30.65 -11.89 19.52
N ARG A 197 31.78 -11.61 20.21
CA ARG A 197 32.20 -12.35 21.41
C ARG A 197 31.42 -11.93 22.63
N TYR A 198 31.39 -10.63 22.93
CA TYR A 198 30.68 -10.08 24.09
C TYR A 198 29.28 -9.66 23.65
N LEU A 199 28.33 -10.58 23.82
CA LEU A 199 26.97 -10.34 23.42
C LEU A 199 26.16 -9.69 24.54
N GLU A 200 25.65 -8.47 24.31
CA GLU A 200 24.69 -7.83 25.22
C GLU A 200 23.42 -8.68 25.32
N VAL A 201 23.10 -9.13 26.53
CA VAL A 201 21.92 -9.95 26.81
C VAL A 201 20.83 -9.18 27.54
N TRP A 202 21.17 -8.17 28.33
CA TRP A 202 20.19 -7.40 29.11
C TRP A 202 20.65 -5.96 29.32
N ASN A 203 19.73 -5.01 29.15
CA ASN A 203 19.94 -3.60 29.48
C ASN A 203 19.01 -3.18 30.62
N LEU A 204 19.53 -2.58 31.69
CA LEU A 204 18.80 -2.05 32.82
C LEU A 204 18.90 -0.53 32.81
N VAL A 205 17.79 0.16 32.54
CA VAL A 205 17.73 1.62 32.49
C VAL A 205 17.17 2.20 33.76
N PHE A 206 17.88 3.19 34.27
CA PHE A 206 17.56 3.91 35.50
C PHE A 206 16.97 5.28 35.13
N SER A 207 15.65 5.32 34.88
CA SER A 207 14.97 6.54 34.48
C SER A 207 14.86 7.51 35.65
N GLU A 208 15.76 8.50 35.66
CA GLU A 208 15.87 9.52 36.70
C GLU A 208 15.45 10.91 36.20
N PHE A 209 15.54 11.15 34.92
CA PHE A 209 15.33 12.46 34.29
C PHE A 209 14.22 12.44 33.24
N ASN A 210 13.65 13.62 33.02
CA ASN A 210 12.83 13.91 31.85
C ASN A 210 13.63 14.77 30.88
N HIS A 211 13.81 14.30 29.66
CA HIS A 211 14.35 15.08 28.57
C HIS A 211 13.25 16.03 28.05
N ASN A 212 13.45 17.32 28.22
CA ASN A 212 12.48 18.35 27.84
C ASN A 212 12.63 18.74 26.37
N PRO A 213 11.60 19.33 25.74
CA PRO A 213 11.64 19.79 24.33
C PRO A 213 12.75 20.79 24.00
N ASP A 214 13.28 21.50 25.01
CA ASP A 214 14.38 22.47 24.87
C ASP A 214 15.78 21.82 24.97
N GLY A 215 15.84 20.49 25.08
CA GLY A 215 17.10 19.74 25.23
C GLY A 215 17.68 19.72 26.64
N THR A 216 16.97 20.24 27.65
CA THR A 216 17.40 20.16 29.06
C THR A 216 16.85 18.92 29.73
N TYR A 217 17.54 18.49 30.83
CA TYR A 217 17.10 17.37 31.66
C TYR A 217 16.61 17.88 33.01
N THR A 218 15.40 17.47 33.40
CA THR A 218 14.86 17.74 34.74
C THR A 218 14.60 16.44 35.48
N PRO A 219 14.82 16.39 36.81
CA PRO A 219 14.53 15.18 37.60
C PRO A 219 13.06 14.75 37.45
N LEU A 220 12.81 13.46 37.26
CA LEU A 220 11.48 12.90 37.32
C LEU A 220 10.88 12.97 38.73
N PRO A 221 9.56 13.09 38.91
CA PRO A 221 8.89 13.09 40.21
C PRO A 221 9.17 11.81 41.03
N LYS A 222 9.37 10.69 40.31
CA LYS A 222 9.77 9.41 40.87
C LYS A 222 10.83 8.79 39.97
N LYS A 223 11.76 8.06 40.58
CA LYS A 223 12.73 7.25 39.86
C LYS A 223 12.06 5.96 39.39
N ASN A 224 12.29 5.55 38.18
CA ASN A 224 11.66 4.37 37.59
C ASN A 224 12.73 3.40 37.04
N ILE A 225 12.35 2.14 36.95
CA ILE A 225 13.15 1.10 36.28
C ILE A 225 12.45 0.71 34.96
N ASP A 226 13.25 0.71 33.91
CA ASP A 226 12.92 0.17 32.60
C ASP A 226 14.01 -0.84 32.22
N THR A 227 13.64 -2.06 31.89
CA THR A 227 14.64 -3.05 31.46
C THR A 227 14.25 -3.69 30.14
N GLY A 228 15.26 -4.12 29.38
CA GLY A 228 15.07 -4.80 28.12
C GLY A 228 16.05 -5.94 27.92
N MET A 229 15.57 -7.18 27.99
CA MET A 229 16.32 -8.39 27.65
C MET A 229 15.81 -8.94 26.31
N GLY A 230 16.67 -9.00 25.30
CA GLY A 230 16.31 -9.56 24.00
C GLY A 230 16.14 -11.08 24.07
N LEU A 231 14.93 -11.59 23.86
CA LEU A 231 14.65 -13.03 23.92
C LEU A 231 15.53 -13.81 22.93
N GLU A 232 15.62 -13.35 21.69
CA GLU A 232 16.38 -14.00 20.62
C GLU A 232 17.87 -14.11 20.96
N ARG A 233 18.45 -13.06 21.56
CA ARG A 233 19.84 -13.06 22.00
C ARG A 233 20.06 -14.03 23.16
N MET A 234 19.20 -13.96 24.20
CA MET A 234 19.25 -14.89 25.35
C MET A 234 19.16 -16.35 24.90
N VAL A 235 18.20 -16.65 24.02
CA VAL A 235 18.00 -18.02 23.54
C VAL A 235 19.22 -18.51 22.73
N SER A 236 19.86 -17.65 21.93
CA SER A 236 21.05 -18.04 21.17
C SER A 236 22.22 -18.43 22.09
N VAL A 237 22.40 -17.75 23.21
CA VAL A 237 23.39 -18.08 24.25
C VAL A 237 23.03 -19.39 24.95
N ILE A 238 21.78 -19.54 25.40
CA ILE A 238 21.31 -20.71 26.14
C ILE A 238 21.37 -21.98 25.28
N GLN A 239 20.98 -21.89 24.00
CA GLN A 239 21.03 -23.00 23.05
C GLN A 239 22.45 -23.21 22.47
N ASN A 240 23.39 -22.34 22.81
CA ASN A 240 24.81 -22.39 22.37
C ASN A 240 24.91 -22.51 20.84
N VAL A 241 24.25 -21.60 20.13
CA VAL A 241 24.21 -21.57 18.65
C VAL A 241 24.94 -20.34 18.10
N PRO A 242 25.47 -20.39 16.86
CA PRO A 242 26.29 -19.32 16.30
C PRO A 242 25.55 -17.99 16.16
N THR A 243 24.31 -18.00 15.76
CA THR A 243 23.50 -16.80 15.52
C THR A 243 22.11 -16.95 16.11
N ASN A 244 21.39 -15.87 16.27
CA ASN A 244 19.99 -15.88 16.69
C ASN A 244 19.11 -16.70 15.70
N PHE A 245 19.50 -16.76 14.42
CA PHE A 245 18.80 -17.51 13.39
C PHE A 245 18.91 -19.03 13.49
N ASP A 246 19.86 -19.50 14.31
CA ASP A 246 20.08 -20.95 14.54
C ASP A 246 19.29 -21.44 15.77
N THR A 247 18.44 -20.59 16.34
CA THR A 247 17.57 -20.92 17.48
C THR A 247 16.25 -21.59 17.06
N ASP A 248 15.54 -22.16 18.01
CA ASP A 248 14.21 -22.76 17.83
C ASP A 248 13.16 -21.78 17.32
N LEU A 249 13.38 -20.46 17.42
CA LEU A 249 12.50 -19.43 16.86
C LEU A 249 12.60 -19.30 15.32
N PHE A 250 13.73 -19.65 14.73
CA PHE A 250 13.99 -19.44 13.30
C PHE A 250 14.23 -20.71 12.52
N VAL A 251 14.86 -21.72 13.13
CA VAL A 251 15.20 -22.99 12.44
C VAL A 251 13.99 -23.63 11.75
N PRO A 252 12.78 -23.70 12.33
CA PRO A 252 11.64 -24.29 11.62
C PRO A 252 11.26 -23.51 10.35
N ILE A 253 11.39 -22.18 10.35
CA ILE A 253 11.11 -21.33 9.18
C ILE A 253 12.18 -21.56 8.11
N ILE A 254 13.46 -21.61 8.50
CA ILE A 254 14.59 -21.92 7.61
C ILE A 254 14.39 -23.28 6.97
N LYS A 255 14.02 -24.32 7.73
CA LYS A 255 13.75 -25.67 7.23
C LYS A 255 12.57 -25.73 6.23
N ALA A 256 11.51 -24.98 6.52
CA ALA A 256 10.41 -24.84 5.56
C ALA A 256 10.88 -24.17 4.27
N THR A 257 11.73 -23.14 4.38
CA THR A 257 12.31 -22.43 3.22
C THR A 257 13.25 -23.33 2.43
N GLU A 258 14.08 -24.18 3.09
CA GLU A 258 14.89 -25.23 2.43
C GLU A 258 14.00 -26.17 1.59
N THR A 259 12.88 -26.60 2.15
CA THR A 259 11.92 -27.48 1.46
C THR A 259 11.32 -26.81 0.22
N ILE A 260 11.03 -25.52 0.29
CA ILE A 260 10.45 -24.74 -0.82
C ILE A 260 11.49 -24.47 -1.92
N SER A 261 12.73 -24.15 -1.54
CA SER A 261 13.81 -23.79 -2.46
C SER A 261 14.56 -24.98 -3.06
N GLY A 262 14.63 -26.07 -2.33
CA GLY A 262 15.50 -27.21 -2.63
C GLY A 262 16.99 -26.96 -2.34
N GLU A 263 17.33 -25.82 -1.70
CA GLU A 263 18.68 -25.43 -1.29
C GLU A 263 18.87 -25.66 0.21
N ALA A 264 20.11 -25.89 0.66
CA ALA A 264 20.43 -26.15 2.06
C ALA A 264 21.06 -24.94 2.73
N TYR A 265 20.65 -24.64 3.96
CA TYR A 265 21.23 -23.63 4.86
C TYR A 265 22.55 -24.13 5.46
N GLY A 266 23.46 -23.21 5.73
CA GLY A 266 24.76 -23.51 6.39
C GLY A 266 25.88 -23.96 5.43
N GLN A 267 25.70 -23.81 4.11
CA GLN A 267 26.69 -24.22 3.11
C GLN A 267 27.29 -23.09 2.28
N ASP A 268 26.57 -21.98 2.13
CA ASP A 268 26.96 -20.86 1.29
C ASP A 268 26.49 -19.56 1.95
N HIS A 269 27.42 -18.67 2.26
CA HIS A 269 27.15 -17.42 3.00
C HIS A 269 26.10 -16.52 2.32
N VAL A 270 26.10 -16.47 0.97
CA VAL A 270 25.13 -15.64 0.23
C VAL A 270 23.74 -16.25 0.32
N LYS A 271 23.62 -17.57 0.19
CA LYS A 271 22.37 -18.29 0.37
C LYS A 271 21.89 -18.24 1.80
N ASP A 272 22.80 -18.37 2.77
CA ASP A 272 22.48 -18.30 4.20
C ASP A 272 21.88 -16.94 4.57
N THR A 273 22.40 -15.84 4.00
CA THR A 273 21.82 -14.51 4.15
C THR A 273 20.37 -14.48 3.66
N ALA A 274 20.06 -15.11 2.52
CA ALA A 274 18.69 -15.18 2.01
C ALA A 274 17.75 -15.93 2.96
N PHE A 275 18.15 -17.06 3.51
CA PHE A 275 17.37 -17.81 4.49
C PHE A 275 17.08 -16.99 5.74
N LYS A 276 18.09 -16.26 6.27
CA LYS A 276 17.97 -15.41 7.45
C LYS A 276 17.02 -14.23 7.20
N VAL A 277 17.18 -13.54 6.06
CA VAL A 277 16.31 -12.42 5.67
C VAL A 277 14.85 -12.87 5.54
N ILE A 278 14.61 -14.00 4.86
CA ILE A 278 13.26 -14.54 4.70
C ILE A 278 12.64 -14.88 6.05
N ALA A 279 13.39 -15.55 6.93
CA ALA A 279 12.90 -15.98 8.24
C ALA A 279 12.58 -14.78 9.17
N ASP A 280 13.41 -13.74 9.17
CA ASP A 280 13.14 -12.51 9.92
C ASP A 280 11.92 -11.78 9.37
N HIS A 281 11.88 -11.54 8.07
CA HIS A 281 10.86 -10.69 7.47
C HIS A 281 9.47 -11.33 7.49
N ILE A 282 9.36 -12.66 7.36
CA ILE A 282 8.05 -13.32 7.49
C ILE A 282 7.51 -13.24 8.92
N ARG A 283 8.36 -13.37 9.95
CA ARG A 283 7.94 -13.17 11.34
C ARG A 283 7.40 -11.74 11.52
N THR A 284 8.16 -10.75 11.08
CA THR A 284 7.79 -9.33 11.20
C THR A 284 6.46 -9.03 10.53
N VAL A 285 6.30 -9.44 9.27
CA VAL A 285 5.08 -9.16 8.50
C VAL A 285 3.89 -9.91 9.06
N ALA A 286 4.04 -11.18 9.45
CA ALA A 286 2.96 -11.96 10.02
C ALA A 286 2.42 -11.34 11.32
N PHE A 287 3.28 -10.91 12.24
CA PHE A 287 2.87 -10.25 13.47
C PHE A 287 2.27 -8.88 13.24
N ALA A 288 2.85 -8.06 12.35
CA ALA A 288 2.32 -6.74 12.05
C ALA A 288 0.94 -6.81 11.38
N VAL A 289 0.72 -7.78 10.47
CA VAL A 289 -0.60 -8.02 9.85
C VAL A 289 -1.59 -8.55 10.87
N SER A 290 -1.18 -9.46 11.77
CA SER A 290 -2.01 -9.92 12.88
C SER A 290 -2.50 -8.77 13.76
N ASP A 291 -1.65 -7.78 13.99
CA ASP A 291 -1.96 -6.58 14.79
C ASP A 291 -2.68 -5.47 13.97
N GLY A 292 -3.07 -5.76 12.73
CA GLY A 292 -3.94 -4.91 11.91
C GLY A 292 -3.24 -3.97 10.92
N ALA A 293 -1.91 -4.05 10.78
CA ALA A 293 -1.20 -3.29 9.75
C ALA A 293 -1.32 -3.98 8.39
N LEU A 294 -1.64 -3.22 7.34
CA LEU A 294 -1.73 -3.73 5.97
C LEU A 294 -0.68 -3.10 5.07
N PRO A 295 -0.14 -3.85 4.08
CA PRO A 295 0.77 -3.30 3.09
C PRO A 295 0.15 -2.11 2.34
N SER A 296 0.86 -0.98 2.29
CA SER A 296 0.42 0.25 1.61
C SER A 296 1.61 1.04 1.08
N ASN A 297 1.36 2.20 0.45
CA ASN A 297 2.41 3.05 -0.12
C ASN A 297 3.07 3.99 0.89
N GLU A 298 2.49 4.15 2.08
CA GLU A 298 2.94 5.12 3.07
C GLU A 298 2.95 4.51 4.48
N GLY A 299 3.71 5.12 5.38
CA GLY A 299 3.72 4.80 6.79
C GLY A 299 4.06 3.33 7.09
N ARG A 300 3.31 2.73 8.01
CA ARG A 300 3.51 1.34 8.45
C ARG A 300 3.41 0.33 7.32
N GLY A 301 2.43 0.52 6.44
CA GLY A 301 2.21 -0.39 5.32
C GLY A 301 3.35 -0.38 4.30
N TYR A 302 4.02 0.75 4.12
CA TYR A 302 5.21 0.84 3.28
C TYR A 302 6.35 -0.04 3.84
N VAL A 303 6.56 -0.01 5.16
CA VAL A 303 7.57 -0.87 5.80
C VAL A 303 7.29 -2.35 5.53
N LEU A 304 6.03 -2.79 5.66
CA LEU A 304 5.66 -4.18 5.37
C LEU A 304 5.92 -4.56 3.91
N ARG A 305 5.59 -3.67 2.98
CA ARG A 305 5.91 -3.87 1.56
C ARG A 305 7.41 -3.96 1.30
N ARG A 306 8.20 -3.09 1.93
CA ARG A 306 9.66 -3.12 1.83
C ARG A 306 10.23 -4.46 2.31
N LEU A 307 9.79 -4.95 3.47
CA LEU A 307 10.23 -6.23 4.02
C LEU A 307 9.86 -7.41 3.11
N LEU A 308 8.60 -7.49 2.65
CA LEU A 308 8.16 -8.54 1.74
C LEU A 308 8.96 -8.52 0.44
N ARG A 309 9.15 -7.36 -0.16
CA ARG A 309 9.87 -7.21 -1.42
C ARG A 309 11.35 -7.54 -1.28
N ARG A 310 11.95 -7.17 -0.14
CA ARG A 310 13.33 -7.55 0.18
C ARG A 310 13.47 -9.06 0.31
N ALA A 311 12.58 -9.72 1.03
CA ALA A 311 12.56 -11.18 1.15
C ALA A 311 12.39 -11.88 -0.22
N VAL A 312 11.48 -11.41 -1.08
CA VAL A 312 11.28 -11.95 -2.43
C VAL A 312 12.53 -11.76 -3.31
N ARG A 313 13.25 -10.63 -3.17
CA ARG A 313 14.54 -10.45 -3.85
C ARG A 313 15.57 -11.49 -3.43
N TYR A 314 15.78 -11.65 -2.11
CA TYR A 314 16.72 -12.64 -1.59
C TYR A 314 16.32 -14.08 -1.95
N ALA A 315 15.01 -14.38 -2.04
CA ALA A 315 14.51 -15.68 -2.43
C ALA A 315 14.97 -16.11 -3.83
N LYS A 316 15.23 -15.17 -4.75
CA LYS A 316 15.79 -15.48 -6.08
C LYS A 316 17.20 -16.08 -6.00
N THR A 317 18.02 -15.71 -5.00
CA THR A 317 19.38 -16.27 -4.82
C THR A 317 19.35 -17.74 -4.39
N ILE A 318 18.19 -18.20 -3.88
CA ILE A 318 17.93 -19.61 -3.50
C ILE A 318 16.88 -20.26 -4.41
N ASN A 319 16.79 -19.81 -5.68
CA ASN A 319 15.99 -20.39 -6.75
C ASN A 319 14.46 -20.32 -6.55
N ILE A 320 13.94 -19.49 -5.67
CA ILE A 320 12.50 -19.30 -5.52
C ILE A 320 12.03 -18.16 -6.44
N ASN A 321 11.26 -18.50 -7.49
CA ASN A 321 10.76 -17.57 -8.51
C ASN A 321 9.24 -17.48 -8.55
N ARG A 322 8.56 -17.84 -7.47
CA ARG A 322 7.11 -17.80 -7.30
C ARG A 322 6.75 -17.14 -5.98
N PRO A 323 5.51 -16.66 -5.78
CA PRO A 323 5.00 -16.34 -4.46
C PRO A 323 5.13 -17.54 -3.51
N PHE A 324 5.64 -17.34 -2.29
CA PHE A 324 5.92 -18.40 -1.33
C PHE A 324 5.90 -17.99 0.13
N MET A 325 6.08 -16.69 0.44
CA MET A 325 6.14 -16.20 1.82
C MET A 325 4.87 -16.58 2.61
N TYR A 326 3.71 -16.57 1.94
CA TYR A 326 2.45 -16.98 2.54
C TYR A 326 2.44 -18.45 2.98
N ASP A 327 3.22 -19.35 2.34
CA ASP A 327 3.37 -20.73 2.73
C ASP A 327 4.13 -20.89 4.07
N LEU A 328 4.89 -19.87 4.50
CA LEU A 328 5.64 -19.85 5.77
C LEU A 328 4.81 -19.35 6.94
N VAL A 329 3.68 -18.69 6.72
CA VAL A 329 2.81 -18.16 7.79
C VAL A 329 2.36 -19.24 8.78
N PRO A 330 1.90 -20.42 8.33
CA PRO A 330 1.55 -21.51 9.25
C PRO A 330 2.70 -21.93 10.18
N VAL A 331 3.94 -21.89 9.69
CA VAL A 331 5.13 -22.24 10.47
C VAL A 331 5.39 -21.20 11.55
N VAL A 332 5.30 -19.90 11.21
CA VAL A 332 5.41 -18.80 12.20
C VAL A 332 4.31 -18.92 13.25
N ALA A 333 3.09 -19.16 12.81
CA ALA A 333 1.94 -19.33 13.72
C ALA A 333 2.13 -20.49 14.69
N GLU A 334 2.65 -21.64 14.22
CA GLU A 334 2.88 -22.81 15.07
C GLU A 334 3.97 -22.54 16.14
N ILE A 335 5.09 -21.90 15.77
CA ILE A 335 6.16 -21.56 16.70
C ILE A 335 5.65 -20.63 17.81
N MET A 336 4.79 -19.69 17.48
CA MET A 336 4.42 -18.58 18.34
C MET A 336 3.05 -18.76 19.05
N ALA A 337 2.24 -19.73 18.64
CA ALA A 337 0.85 -19.93 19.10
C ALA A 337 0.70 -20.07 20.61
N ALA A 338 1.68 -20.68 21.29
CA ALA A 338 1.62 -20.89 22.73
C ALA A 338 1.56 -19.59 23.55
N PHE A 339 2.15 -18.52 23.01
CA PHE A 339 2.20 -17.22 23.68
C PHE A 339 1.40 -16.13 22.96
N TYR A 340 1.31 -16.20 21.62
CA TYR A 340 0.58 -15.28 20.74
C TYR A 340 -0.46 -16.04 19.91
N PRO A 341 -1.55 -16.53 20.52
CA PRO A 341 -2.57 -17.33 19.82
C PRO A 341 -3.24 -16.59 18.66
N GLU A 342 -3.29 -15.25 18.71
CA GLU A 342 -3.89 -14.41 17.69
C GLU A 342 -3.27 -14.58 16.30
N VAL A 343 -1.99 -14.93 16.21
CA VAL A 343 -1.32 -15.20 14.93
C VAL A 343 -1.88 -16.48 14.30
N LYS A 344 -2.15 -17.50 15.11
CA LYS A 344 -2.75 -18.76 14.66
C LYS A 344 -4.22 -18.58 14.28
N GLU A 345 -4.96 -17.83 15.08
CA GLU A 345 -6.37 -17.53 14.83
C GLU A 345 -6.59 -16.77 13.50
N LYS A 346 -5.63 -15.90 13.14
CA LYS A 346 -5.67 -15.09 11.92
C LYS A 346 -4.81 -15.64 10.77
N GLU A 347 -4.31 -16.86 10.86
CA GLU A 347 -3.37 -17.46 9.91
C GLU A 347 -3.83 -17.35 8.45
N GLU A 348 -5.09 -17.69 8.17
CA GLU A 348 -5.67 -17.62 6.83
C GLU A 348 -5.69 -16.19 6.28
N PHE A 349 -6.08 -15.23 7.13
CA PHE A 349 -6.11 -13.81 6.78
C PHE A 349 -4.69 -13.29 6.49
N ILE A 350 -3.73 -13.58 7.37
CA ILE A 350 -2.32 -13.17 7.21
C ILE A 350 -1.75 -13.74 5.91
N SER A 351 -1.96 -15.04 5.65
CA SER A 351 -1.52 -15.70 4.41
C SER A 351 -2.11 -15.05 3.16
N LYS A 352 -3.40 -14.71 3.18
CA LYS A 352 -4.08 -14.06 2.05
C LYS A 352 -3.54 -12.65 1.77
N VAL A 353 -3.27 -11.86 2.82
CA VAL A 353 -2.66 -10.51 2.70
C VAL A 353 -1.28 -10.61 2.06
N ILE A 354 -0.42 -11.48 2.61
CA ILE A 354 0.96 -11.65 2.13
C ILE A 354 0.96 -12.16 0.69
N LYS A 355 0.17 -13.19 0.37
CA LYS A 355 0.06 -13.74 -0.98
C LYS A 355 -0.33 -12.67 -2.01
N THR A 356 -1.33 -11.86 -1.69
CA THR A 356 -1.80 -10.80 -2.60
C THR A 356 -0.71 -9.76 -2.88
N GLU A 357 0.07 -9.34 -1.87
CA GLU A 357 1.17 -8.39 -2.07
C GLU A 357 2.34 -9.03 -2.83
N GLU A 358 2.67 -10.30 -2.55
CA GLU A 358 3.70 -11.04 -3.30
C GLU A 358 3.34 -11.18 -4.77
N GLU A 359 2.12 -11.62 -5.09
CA GLU A 359 1.65 -11.78 -6.48
C GLU A 359 1.78 -10.47 -7.25
N ARG A 360 1.31 -9.36 -6.68
CA ARG A 360 1.45 -8.02 -7.28
C ARG A 360 2.91 -7.63 -7.49
N PHE A 361 3.77 -7.94 -6.52
CA PHE A 361 5.19 -7.62 -6.66
C PHE A 361 5.87 -8.48 -7.72
N HIS A 362 5.54 -9.76 -7.82
CA HIS A 362 6.06 -10.64 -8.88
C HIS A 362 5.69 -10.17 -10.29
N GLU A 363 4.48 -9.61 -10.48
CA GLU A 363 4.06 -9.00 -11.75
C GLU A 363 4.95 -7.81 -12.12
N THR A 364 5.27 -6.93 -11.15
CA THR A 364 6.04 -5.70 -11.39
C THR A 364 7.56 -5.90 -11.31
N LEU A 365 8.03 -6.91 -10.59
CA LEU A 365 9.45 -7.13 -10.31
C LEU A 365 10.27 -7.41 -11.57
N ASN A 366 9.77 -8.26 -12.44
CA ASN A 366 10.50 -8.64 -13.67
C ASN A 366 10.61 -7.44 -14.64
N GLU A 367 9.56 -6.64 -14.72
CA GLU A 367 9.54 -5.42 -15.55
C GLU A 367 10.46 -4.36 -14.95
N GLY A 368 10.38 -4.10 -13.64
CA GLY A 368 11.22 -3.15 -12.91
C GLY A 368 12.71 -3.51 -13.00
N LEU A 369 13.07 -4.79 -12.86
CA LEU A 369 14.45 -5.25 -12.98
C LEU A 369 14.98 -5.11 -14.41
N ALA A 370 14.18 -5.37 -15.43
CA ALA A 370 14.61 -5.19 -16.83
C ALA A 370 14.92 -3.72 -17.12
N ILE A 371 14.07 -2.81 -16.63
CA ILE A 371 14.25 -1.36 -16.76
C ILE A 371 15.46 -0.88 -15.98
N LEU A 372 15.65 -1.33 -14.73
CA LEU A 372 16.80 -0.97 -13.90
C LEU A 372 18.11 -1.44 -14.54
N SER A 373 18.15 -2.66 -15.08
CA SER A 373 19.33 -3.19 -15.78
C SER A 373 19.68 -2.33 -17.01
N GLU A 374 18.67 -1.85 -17.74
CA GLU A 374 18.87 -0.96 -18.89
C GLU A 374 19.38 0.42 -18.43
N MET A 375 18.87 0.97 -17.33
CA MET A 375 19.32 2.23 -16.73
C MET A 375 20.77 2.11 -16.26
N ILE A 376 21.12 1.05 -15.54
CA ILE A 376 22.49 0.76 -15.09
C ILE A 376 23.45 0.70 -16.28
N LYS A 377 23.09 -0.04 -17.31
CA LYS A 377 23.90 -0.15 -18.53
C LYS A 377 24.10 1.20 -19.19
N LYS A 378 23.03 1.98 -19.34
CA LYS A 378 23.06 3.33 -19.94
C LYS A 378 23.97 4.28 -19.16
N GLU A 379 23.95 4.25 -17.82
CA GLU A 379 24.80 5.10 -17.01
C GLU A 379 26.29 4.62 -17.03
N LYS A 380 26.54 3.31 -16.99
CA LYS A 380 27.89 2.74 -17.19
C LYS A 380 28.48 3.11 -18.57
N ASP A 381 27.66 3.08 -19.63
CA ASP A 381 28.09 3.48 -20.99
C ASP A 381 28.47 4.98 -21.07
N LYS A 382 27.88 5.82 -20.20
CA LYS A 382 28.25 7.23 -20.03
C LYS A 382 29.49 7.45 -19.13
N GLY A 383 29.98 6.40 -18.48
CA GLY A 383 31.05 6.47 -17.47
C GLY A 383 30.56 7.02 -16.12
N SER A 384 29.26 7.03 -15.87
CA SER A 384 28.66 7.40 -14.59
C SER A 384 28.58 6.19 -13.66
N SER A 385 28.79 6.40 -12.36
CA SER A 385 28.57 5.43 -11.28
C SER A 385 27.32 5.77 -10.46
N VAL A 386 26.50 6.72 -10.93
CA VAL A 386 25.31 7.19 -10.21
C VAL A 386 24.08 7.08 -11.09
N ILE A 387 23.03 6.47 -10.61
CA ILE A 387 21.70 6.45 -11.25
C ILE A 387 20.98 7.75 -10.90
N SER A 388 20.41 8.43 -11.91
CA SER A 388 19.76 9.73 -11.68
C SER A 388 18.50 9.61 -10.80
N GLY A 389 18.25 10.63 -9.95
CA GLY A 389 17.06 10.67 -9.09
C GLY A 389 15.75 10.62 -9.88
N ALA A 390 15.70 11.19 -11.09
CA ALA A 390 14.54 11.12 -11.98
C ALA A 390 14.26 9.70 -12.49
N ASP A 391 15.31 8.93 -12.82
CA ASP A 391 15.15 7.53 -13.24
C ASP A 391 14.70 6.64 -12.06
N VAL A 392 15.25 6.88 -10.88
CA VAL A 392 14.84 6.20 -9.63
C VAL A 392 13.39 6.53 -9.29
N PHE A 393 13.00 7.82 -9.39
CA PHE A 393 11.62 8.24 -9.17
C PHE A 393 10.67 7.58 -10.17
N LYS A 394 11.05 7.45 -11.42
CA LYS A 394 10.25 6.76 -12.44
C LYS A 394 10.04 5.28 -12.09
N LEU A 395 11.08 4.59 -11.62
CA LEU A 395 10.95 3.21 -11.12
C LEU A 395 9.99 3.12 -9.94
N TYR A 396 10.08 4.06 -9.01
CA TYR A 396 9.24 4.11 -7.83
C TYR A 396 7.77 4.43 -8.16
N ASP A 397 7.52 5.54 -8.86
CA ASP A 397 6.18 6.09 -9.10
C ASP A 397 5.39 5.29 -10.15
N THR A 398 6.03 4.92 -11.26
CA THR A 398 5.36 4.26 -12.39
C THR A 398 5.32 2.75 -12.25
N TYR A 399 6.40 2.15 -11.77
CA TYR A 399 6.54 0.70 -11.71
C TYR A 399 6.44 0.13 -10.29
N GLY A 400 6.27 0.99 -9.27
CA GLY A 400 6.15 0.57 -7.89
C GLY A 400 7.39 -0.14 -7.34
N PHE A 401 8.57 0.14 -7.91
CA PHE A 401 9.84 -0.46 -7.52
C PHE A 401 10.49 0.40 -6.42
N PRO A 402 10.63 -0.10 -5.18
CA PRO A 402 11.13 0.69 -4.05
C PRO A 402 12.52 1.27 -4.30
N VAL A 403 12.77 2.47 -3.79
CA VAL A 403 14.07 3.14 -3.94
C VAL A 403 15.18 2.33 -3.28
N GLU A 404 14.94 1.78 -2.09
CA GLU A 404 15.89 0.97 -1.34
C GLU A 404 16.27 -0.32 -2.11
N LEU A 405 15.31 -0.89 -2.83
CA LEU A 405 15.59 -2.04 -3.69
C LEU A 405 16.43 -1.65 -4.91
N THR A 406 16.19 -0.44 -5.45
CA THR A 406 17.01 0.13 -6.53
C THR A 406 18.44 0.35 -6.05
N GLU A 407 18.62 0.85 -4.82
CA GLU A 407 19.93 1.04 -4.18
C GLU A 407 20.68 -0.27 -4.02
N GLU A 408 20.05 -1.28 -3.42
CA GLU A 408 20.67 -2.59 -3.23
C GLU A 408 21.12 -3.23 -4.55
N TYR A 409 20.32 -3.10 -5.62
CA TYR A 409 20.71 -3.59 -6.95
C TYR A 409 21.81 -2.73 -7.59
N ALA A 410 21.81 -1.41 -7.34
CA ALA A 410 22.85 -0.52 -7.81
C ALA A 410 24.18 -0.82 -7.11
N GLU A 411 24.18 -1.05 -5.79
CA GLU A 411 25.37 -1.44 -5.02
C GLU A 411 25.97 -2.77 -5.50
N ASP A 412 25.15 -3.77 -5.81
CA ASP A 412 25.60 -5.05 -6.40
C ASP A 412 26.37 -4.84 -7.71
N GLU A 413 26.06 -3.76 -8.43
CA GLU A 413 26.71 -3.35 -9.68
C GLU A 413 27.79 -2.25 -9.49
N ASN A 414 28.19 -1.96 -8.24
CA ASN A 414 29.12 -0.90 -7.83
C ASN A 414 28.68 0.51 -8.29
N MET A 415 27.39 0.78 -8.18
CA MET A 415 26.77 2.08 -8.47
C MET A 415 26.05 2.63 -7.23
N THR A 416 25.75 3.91 -7.24
CA THR A 416 24.97 4.61 -6.21
C THR A 416 23.74 5.28 -6.82
N VAL A 417 22.85 5.77 -5.98
CA VAL A 417 21.61 6.45 -6.36
C VAL A 417 21.68 7.93 -5.97
N ASP A 418 21.16 8.80 -6.83
CA ASP A 418 20.98 10.24 -6.52
C ASP A 418 19.72 10.45 -5.66
N HIS A 419 19.87 10.31 -4.34
CA HIS A 419 18.80 10.52 -3.36
C HIS A 419 18.21 11.92 -3.41
N LYS A 420 19.04 12.95 -3.59
CA LYS A 420 18.59 14.33 -3.61
C LYS A 420 17.68 14.60 -4.79
N GLY A 421 18.05 14.16 -5.97
CA GLY A 421 17.22 14.25 -7.16
C GLY A 421 15.92 13.45 -7.02
N PHE A 422 15.95 12.29 -6.37
CA PHE A 422 14.75 11.52 -6.07
C PHE A 422 13.78 12.28 -5.14
N GLU A 423 14.30 12.88 -4.06
CA GLU A 423 13.48 13.66 -3.12
C GLU A 423 12.88 14.91 -3.78
N GLU A 424 13.61 15.57 -4.67
CA GLU A 424 13.11 16.71 -5.45
C GLU A 424 11.91 16.31 -6.31
N GLU A 425 11.97 15.19 -7.03
CA GLU A 425 10.86 14.66 -7.84
C GLU A 425 9.66 14.25 -6.98
N MET A 426 9.91 13.60 -5.83
CA MET A 426 8.87 13.24 -4.85
C MET A 426 8.13 14.48 -4.32
N ASN A 427 8.85 15.54 -4.02
CA ASN A 427 8.25 16.79 -3.54
C ASN A 427 7.43 17.48 -4.63
N GLN A 428 7.89 17.48 -5.87
CA GLN A 428 7.11 17.98 -7.01
C GLN A 428 5.81 17.19 -7.22
N GLN A 429 5.85 15.86 -7.04
CA GLN A 429 4.65 15.04 -7.11
C GLN A 429 3.67 15.39 -5.99
N ARG A 430 4.17 15.53 -4.74
CA ARG A 430 3.35 15.94 -3.59
C ARG A 430 2.70 17.30 -3.79
N GLU A 431 3.43 18.26 -4.35
CA GLU A 431 2.90 19.59 -4.68
C GLU A 431 1.82 19.51 -5.77
N ARG A 432 2.06 18.73 -6.85
CA ARG A 432 1.05 18.49 -7.90
C ARG A 432 -0.21 17.87 -7.33
N ALA A 433 -0.09 16.86 -6.47
CA ALA A 433 -1.22 16.23 -5.80
C ALA A 433 -1.95 17.19 -4.84
N ARG A 434 -1.21 18.05 -4.13
CA ARG A 434 -1.78 19.08 -3.25
C ARG A 434 -2.52 20.14 -4.05
N ASN A 435 -1.94 20.63 -5.15
CA ASN A 435 -2.55 21.63 -6.02
C ASN A 435 -3.80 21.08 -6.74
N ALA A 436 -3.77 19.82 -7.20
CA ALA A 436 -4.95 19.17 -7.75
C ALA A 436 -6.09 18.97 -6.72
N ARG A 437 -5.77 18.91 -5.42
CA ARG A 437 -6.77 18.92 -4.34
C ARG A 437 -7.27 20.32 -3.99
N GLN A 438 -6.48 21.36 -4.22
CA GLN A 438 -6.89 22.76 -3.99
C GLN A 438 -7.91 23.25 -5.02
N ASP A 439 -7.94 22.67 -6.23
CA ASP A 439 -8.98 22.95 -7.24
C ASP A 439 -10.35 22.35 -6.91
N VAL A 440 -10.44 21.43 -5.94
CA VAL A 440 -11.71 20.96 -5.37
C VAL A 440 -11.90 21.75 -4.04
N GLY A 441 -12.38 22.97 -4.19
CA GLY A 441 -12.42 23.99 -3.14
C GLY A 441 -13.02 23.52 -1.82
N SER A 442 -12.14 23.24 -0.84
CA SER A 442 -12.42 23.60 0.52
C SER A 442 -11.81 24.98 0.73
N MET A 443 -12.58 26.03 0.56
CA MET A 443 -12.26 27.30 1.20
C MET A 443 -12.29 27.07 2.71
N GLN A 444 -11.15 26.65 3.29
CA GLN A 444 -10.95 26.90 4.70
C GLN A 444 -11.15 28.39 4.88
N VAL A 445 -12.14 28.77 5.70
CA VAL A 445 -12.42 30.11 6.10
C VAL A 445 -11.20 30.62 6.89
N GLN A 446 -10.16 31.01 6.19
CA GLN A 446 -8.94 31.62 6.72
C GLN A 446 -9.17 33.16 6.79
N GLY A 447 -10.11 33.57 7.61
CA GLY A 447 -10.30 34.98 7.87
C GLY A 447 -9.86 35.37 9.27
N GLY A 448 -8.91 36.32 9.40
CA GLY A 448 -8.51 36.87 10.68
C GLY A 448 -9.69 37.39 11.50
N ALA A 449 -10.72 37.97 10.86
CA ALA A 449 -11.92 38.51 11.50
C ALA A 449 -12.78 37.44 12.22
N LEU A 450 -12.83 36.20 11.76
CA LEU A 450 -13.62 35.14 12.39
C LEU A 450 -12.99 34.57 13.68
N ARG A 451 -11.69 34.79 13.92
CA ARG A 451 -11.04 34.39 15.17
C ARG A 451 -11.49 35.24 16.35
N ASP A 452 -11.89 36.47 16.09
CA ASP A 452 -12.28 37.45 17.09
C ASP A 452 -13.80 37.41 17.37
N VAL A 453 -14.57 36.61 16.59
CA VAL A 453 -16.00 36.39 16.82
C VAL A 453 -16.18 35.43 17.98
N THR A 454 -16.72 35.94 19.09
CA THR A 454 -16.95 35.21 20.34
C THR A 454 -18.42 34.85 20.58
N GLU A 455 -19.33 35.41 19.76
CA GLU A 455 -20.76 35.13 19.84
C GLU A 455 -21.04 33.65 19.62
N GLU A 456 -21.85 33.05 20.47
CA GLU A 456 -22.25 31.67 20.38
C GLU A 456 -23.27 31.45 19.25
N SER A 457 -23.16 30.34 18.54
CA SER A 457 -24.09 29.85 17.53
C SER A 457 -24.53 28.42 17.88
N THR A 458 -25.84 28.25 18.15
CA THR A 458 -26.39 26.95 18.57
C THR A 458 -26.92 26.18 17.37
N PHE A 459 -26.46 24.94 17.20
CA PHE A 459 -26.96 24.06 16.16
C PHE A 459 -28.18 23.25 16.66
N VAL A 460 -29.32 23.44 16.00
CA VAL A 460 -30.59 22.77 16.32
C VAL A 460 -31.02 21.76 15.23
N GLY A 461 -30.23 21.63 14.19
CA GLY A 461 -30.58 20.88 12.98
C GLY A 461 -30.58 19.34 13.11
N TYR A 462 -30.31 18.81 14.32
CA TYR A 462 -30.54 17.38 14.58
C TYR A 462 -32.04 17.03 14.70
N SER A 463 -32.87 17.96 15.14
CA SER A 463 -34.27 17.76 15.41
C SER A 463 -35.22 18.53 14.50
N GLN A 464 -34.73 19.57 13.82
CA GLN A 464 -35.57 20.44 13.01
C GLN A 464 -34.80 20.98 11.80
N THR A 465 -35.53 21.20 10.69
CA THR A 465 -34.99 21.75 9.44
C THR A 465 -35.32 23.23 9.26
N LYS A 466 -36.02 23.81 10.22
CA LYS A 466 -36.46 25.20 10.23
C LYS A 466 -36.31 25.79 11.63
N ALA A 467 -35.77 26.99 11.73
CA ALA A 467 -35.62 27.75 12.99
C ALA A 467 -35.74 29.24 12.73
N ASP A 468 -36.27 29.99 13.72
CA ASP A 468 -36.21 31.41 13.74
C ASP A 468 -34.91 31.87 14.44
N ALA A 469 -34.18 32.75 13.82
CA ALA A 469 -32.85 33.14 14.26
C ALA A 469 -32.53 34.62 14.00
N ASN A 470 -31.50 35.13 14.66
CA ASN A 470 -30.97 36.46 14.41
C ASN A 470 -29.61 36.42 13.73
N VAL A 471 -29.39 37.31 12.79
CA VAL A 471 -28.10 37.51 12.14
C VAL A 471 -27.14 38.17 13.14
N ILE A 472 -26.16 37.43 13.65
CA ILE A 472 -25.21 37.99 14.64
C ILE A 472 -23.95 38.52 13.99
N VAL A 473 -23.53 37.94 12.86
CA VAL A 473 -22.33 38.33 12.09
C VAL A 473 -22.61 38.28 10.60
N LEU A 474 -22.15 39.36 9.89
CA LEU A 474 -22.09 39.43 8.45
C LEU A 474 -20.65 39.69 8.00
N LEU A 475 -20.18 38.91 7.01
CA LEU A 475 -18.87 39.10 6.40
C LEU A 475 -18.99 39.11 4.87
N GLN A 476 -18.11 39.89 4.24
CA GLN A 476 -17.88 39.91 2.81
C GLN A 476 -16.37 40.01 2.58
N ASP A 477 -15.82 39.12 1.75
CA ASP A 477 -14.39 39.06 1.46
C ASP A 477 -13.49 39.03 2.71
N GLY A 478 -13.95 38.34 3.76
CA GLY A 478 -13.23 38.17 5.04
C GLY A 478 -13.26 39.40 5.96
N GLN A 479 -14.07 40.42 5.66
CA GLN A 479 -14.26 41.62 6.48
C GLN A 479 -15.68 41.66 7.06
N LEU A 480 -15.80 42.13 8.30
CA LEU A 480 -17.08 42.37 8.94
C LEU A 480 -17.79 43.56 8.26
N ILE A 481 -19.07 43.33 7.95
CA ILE A 481 -19.94 44.38 7.37
C ILE A 481 -21.23 44.49 8.18
N GLU A 482 -21.96 45.59 8.07
CA GLU A 482 -23.24 45.80 8.76
C GLU A 482 -24.45 45.43 7.89
N GLU A 483 -24.32 45.52 6.56
CA GLU A 483 -25.36 45.16 5.62
C GLU A 483 -24.82 44.67 4.29
N ALA A 484 -25.64 43.85 3.56
CA ALA A 484 -25.36 43.35 2.22
C ALA A 484 -26.63 43.41 1.36
N HIS A 485 -26.44 43.72 0.06
CA HIS A 485 -27.50 43.97 -0.91
C HIS A 485 -27.72 42.84 -1.91
N GLU A 486 -28.84 42.93 -2.61
CA GLU A 486 -29.18 41.98 -3.68
C GLU A 486 -28.03 41.74 -4.67
N GLY A 487 -27.75 40.49 -4.97
CA GLY A 487 -26.69 40.00 -5.86
C GLY A 487 -25.33 39.79 -5.17
N GLU A 488 -25.15 40.27 -3.93
CA GLU A 488 -23.90 40.13 -3.20
C GLU A 488 -23.75 38.71 -2.57
N THR A 489 -22.53 38.21 -2.58
CA THR A 489 -22.14 36.97 -1.87
C THR A 489 -21.71 37.35 -0.46
N VAL A 490 -22.25 36.67 0.55
CA VAL A 490 -22.04 36.97 1.96
C VAL A 490 -21.82 35.68 2.76
N GLN A 491 -21.13 35.83 3.88
CA GLN A 491 -21.01 34.81 4.94
C GLN A 491 -21.78 35.34 6.18
N ILE A 492 -22.64 34.48 6.70
CA ILE A 492 -23.57 34.84 7.78
C ILE A 492 -23.42 33.87 8.93
N ILE A 493 -23.36 34.39 10.17
CA ILE A 493 -23.47 33.60 11.39
C ILE A 493 -24.79 33.94 12.06
N LEU A 494 -25.53 32.90 12.46
CA LEU A 494 -26.79 33.00 13.19
C LEU A 494 -26.60 32.61 14.66
N ASP A 495 -27.38 33.16 15.57
CA ASP A 495 -27.44 32.76 16.99
C ASP A 495 -27.96 31.32 17.15
N GLU A 496 -28.95 30.93 16.33
CA GLU A 496 -29.45 29.58 16.25
C GLU A 496 -29.55 29.15 14.78
N THR A 497 -29.16 27.90 14.46
CA THR A 497 -29.19 27.43 13.08
C THR A 497 -29.61 25.98 12.95
N PRO A 498 -30.51 25.65 11.99
CA PRO A 498 -30.83 24.27 11.61
C PRO A 498 -29.84 23.72 10.55
N PHE A 499 -28.94 24.53 10.01
CA PHE A 499 -28.01 24.14 8.94
C PHE A 499 -26.81 23.38 9.50
N TYR A 500 -26.60 22.18 9.02
CA TYR A 500 -25.39 21.40 9.32
C TYR A 500 -24.19 22.00 8.58
N ALA A 501 -23.08 22.23 9.30
CA ALA A 501 -21.82 22.63 8.70
C ALA A 501 -21.00 21.39 8.29
N GLU A 502 -20.35 21.44 7.13
CA GLU A 502 -19.54 20.33 6.60
C GLU A 502 -18.59 19.78 7.65
N SER A 503 -18.71 18.49 7.94
CA SER A 503 -17.91 17.79 8.94
C SER A 503 -18.06 16.27 8.78
N GLY A 504 -17.01 15.49 9.13
CA GLY A 504 -17.07 14.03 9.19
C GLY A 504 -17.46 13.36 7.86
N GLY A 505 -17.20 14.02 6.72
CA GLY A 505 -17.55 13.53 5.38
C GLY A 505 -18.99 13.82 4.94
N GLN A 506 -19.85 14.40 5.81
CA GLN A 506 -21.15 14.90 5.42
C GLN A 506 -21.01 16.34 4.92
N ILE A 507 -21.59 16.67 3.76
CA ILE A 507 -21.58 18.02 3.18
C ILE A 507 -22.41 18.98 4.04
N GLY A 508 -22.13 20.31 3.89
CA GLY A 508 -22.94 21.39 4.44
C GLY A 508 -24.33 21.43 3.82
N ASP A 509 -25.31 21.88 4.60
CA ASP A 509 -26.68 22.04 4.11
C ASP A 509 -26.83 23.26 3.20
N LYS A 510 -27.87 23.22 2.37
CA LYS A 510 -28.32 24.31 1.53
C LYS A 510 -29.76 24.70 1.89
N GLY A 511 -30.15 25.91 1.53
CA GLY A 511 -31.50 26.39 1.80
C GLY A 511 -31.62 27.90 1.74
N PHE A 512 -32.45 28.46 2.61
CA PHE A 512 -32.76 29.91 2.57
C PHE A 512 -32.80 30.51 3.97
N LEU A 513 -32.37 31.79 4.06
CA LEU A 513 -32.67 32.65 5.18
C LEU A 513 -33.68 33.67 4.68
N ARG A 514 -34.86 33.70 5.29
CA ARG A 514 -36.00 34.53 4.84
C ARG A 514 -36.41 35.49 5.91
N SER A 515 -36.65 36.72 5.49
CA SER A 515 -37.32 37.77 6.29
C SER A 515 -38.32 38.52 5.42
N GLU A 516 -39.09 39.43 5.99
CA GLU A 516 -39.95 40.34 5.21
C GLU A 516 -39.18 41.27 4.27
N GLN A 517 -37.87 41.51 4.54
CA GLN A 517 -37.04 42.48 3.87
C GLN A 517 -35.96 41.91 2.97
N ALA A 518 -35.63 40.61 3.14
CA ALA A 518 -34.55 39.99 2.39
C ALA A 518 -34.73 38.45 2.28
N VAL A 519 -34.19 37.93 1.21
CA VAL A 519 -34.00 36.48 1.01
C VAL A 519 -32.55 36.19 0.66
N VAL A 520 -31.91 35.36 1.46
CA VAL A 520 -30.56 34.85 1.18
C VAL A 520 -30.63 33.37 0.84
N LYS A 521 -30.06 32.98 -0.31
CA LYS A 521 -29.89 31.60 -0.68
C LYS A 521 -28.57 31.06 -0.16
N VAL A 522 -28.64 30.15 0.80
CA VAL A 522 -27.46 29.49 1.37
C VAL A 522 -27.02 28.39 0.40
N LYS A 523 -25.75 28.44 0.01
CA LYS A 523 -25.10 27.49 -0.91
C LYS A 523 -24.26 26.44 -0.22
N ASP A 524 -23.68 26.79 0.92
CA ASP A 524 -22.83 25.92 1.73
C ASP A 524 -22.77 26.43 3.17
N VAL A 525 -22.39 25.54 4.09
CA VAL A 525 -22.18 25.90 5.51
C VAL A 525 -20.91 25.23 6.00
N GLN A 526 -20.00 26.05 6.53
CA GLN A 526 -18.70 25.64 7.04
C GLN A 526 -18.57 25.97 8.54
N LYS A 527 -17.62 25.33 9.24
CA LYS A 527 -17.30 25.67 10.63
C LYS A 527 -16.23 26.77 10.72
N ALA A 528 -16.50 27.79 11.50
CA ALA A 528 -15.49 28.74 11.92
C ALA A 528 -14.48 28.12 12.91
N PRO A 529 -13.28 28.72 13.12
CA PRO A 529 -12.30 28.23 14.09
C PRO A 529 -12.84 28.08 15.52
N ASN A 530 -13.81 28.92 15.92
CA ASN A 530 -14.47 28.88 17.23
C ASN A 530 -15.73 27.99 17.27
N GLY A 531 -15.99 27.21 16.19
CA GLY A 531 -17.07 26.23 16.13
C GLY A 531 -18.42 26.76 15.63
N GLN A 532 -18.56 28.05 15.36
CA GLN A 532 -19.80 28.64 14.81
C GLN A 532 -20.05 28.11 13.39
N HIS A 533 -21.33 28.09 12.98
CA HIS A 533 -21.76 27.71 11.63
C HIS A 533 -21.79 28.95 10.72
N VAL A 534 -20.93 29.02 9.73
CA VAL A 534 -20.81 30.08 8.74
C VAL A 534 -21.60 29.72 7.49
N HIS A 535 -22.69 30.40 7.24
CA HIS A 535 -23.55 30.20 6.08
C HIS A 535 -23.03 31.04 4.92
N GLU A 536 -22.52 30.41 3.87
CA GLU A 536 -22.15 31.09 2.64
C GLU A 536 -23.34 31.11 1.68
N GLY A 537 -23.71 32.30 1.23
CA GLY A 537 -24.89 32.50 0.40
C GLY A 537 -24.85 33.73 -0.45
N VAL A 538 -25.89 33.89 -1.26
CA VAL A 538 -26.13 35.07 -2.11
C VAL A 538 -27.44 35.73 -1.68
N VAL A 539 -27.45 37.04 -1.55
CA VAL A 539 -28.67 37.81 -1.33
C VAL A 539 -29.50 37.79 -2.61
N GLU A 540 -30.57 36.97 -2.65
CA GLU A 540 -31.44 36.85 -3.83
C GLU A 540 -32.38 38.09 -4.00
N SER A 541 -32.78 38.70 -2.88
CA SER A 541 -33.61 39.90 -2.92
C SER A 541 -33.48 40.72 -1.62
N GLY A 542 -33.57 42.03 -1.73
CA GLY A 542 -33.60 42.95 -0.58
C GLY A 542 -32.21 43.22 0.02
N THR A 543 -32.19 43.54 1.31
CA THR A 543 -30.96 43.87 2.05
C THR A 543 -30.97 43.15 3.37
N VAL A 544 -29.90 42.34 3.63
CA VAL A 544 -29.68 41.66 4.90
C VAL A 544 -28.80 42.54 5.79
N GLN A 545 -29.11 42.62 7.08
CA GLN A 545 -28.43 43.48 8.06
C GLN A 545 -28.08 42.69 9.31
N LYS A 546 -27.00 43.06 9.98
CA LYS A 546 -26.67 42.54 11.33
C LYS A 546 -27.83 42.85 12.31
N GLY A 547 -28.21 41.90 13.12
CA GLY A 547 -29.33 41.97 14.03
C GLY A 547 -30.70 41.68 13.39
N MET A 548 -30.77 41.39 12.09
CA MET A 548 -32.01 41.07 11.40
C MET A 548 -32.54 39.73 11.88
N HIS A 549 -33.84 39.65 12.14
CA HIS A 549 -34.52 38.40 12.39
C HIS A 549 -34.85 37.72 11.09
N VAL A 550 -34.48 36.44 10.98
CA VAL A 550 -34.68 35.57 9.79
C VAL A 550 -35.25 34.22 10.19
N THR A 551 -36.01 33.62 9.30
CA THR A 551 -36.38 32.23 9.38
C THR A 551 -35.38 31.48 8.52
N ALA A 552 -34.56 30.61 9.15
CA ALA A 552 -33.60 29.74 8.52
C ALA A 552 -34.25 28.43 8.13
N GLU A 553 -34.27 28.08 6.83
CA GLU A 553 -34.95 26.93 6.26
C GLU A 553 -33.98 26.09 5.47
N VAL A 554 -33.68 24.86 5.92
CA VAL A 554 -32.88 23.86 5.21
C VAL A 554 -33.73 23.27 4.09
N GLU A 555 -33.12 22.95 2.96
CA GLU A 555 -33.78 22.27 1.83
C GLU A 555 -34.08 20.79 2.19
N ASP A 556 -35.32 20.51 2.55
CA ASP A 556 -35.77 19.22 3.10
C ASP A 556 -35.41 18.03 2.20
N HIS A 557 -35.58 18.17 0.88
CA HIS A 557 -35.28 17.09 -0.05
C HIS A 557 -33.80 16.71 -0.02
N MET A 558 -32.92 17.71 0.05
CA MET A 558 -31.49 17.53 0.12
C MET A 558 -31.08 16.90 1.46
N ARG A 559 -31.52 17.44 2.59
CA ARG A 559 -31.29 16.89 3.93
C ARG A 559 -31.77 15.45 4.02
N SER A 560 -32.96 15.14 3.48
CA SER A 560 -33.52 13.80 3.47
C SER A 560 -32.64 12.80 2.71
N GLY A 561 -32.06 13.19 1.57
CA GLY A 561 -31.09 12.37 0.85
C GLY A 561 -29.82 12.13 1.65
N VAL A 562 -29.27 13.20 2.25
CA VAL A 562 -28.03 13.17 3.05
C VAL A 562 -28.18 12.21 4.24
N ILE A 563 -29.22 12.33 5.08
CA ILE A 563 -29.40 11.49 6.28
C ILE A 563 -29.56 10.00 5.94
N LYS A 564 -30.20 9.69 4.81
CA LYS A 564 -30.35 8.31 4.30
C LYS A 564 -28.98 7.74 3.90
N ASN A 565 -28.22 8.48 3.10
CA ASN A 565 -26.88 8.09 2.65
C ASN A 565 -25.92 7.99 3.84
N HIS A 566 -26.01 8.87 4.83
CA HIS A 566 -25.14 8.83 6.01
C HIS A 566 -25.40 7.60 6.87
N THR A 567 -26.65 7.31 7.19
CA THR A 567 -26.99 6.12 7.98
C THR A 567 -26.65 4.85 7.20
N ALA A 568 -26.88 4.82 5.89
CA ALA A 568 -26.47 3.70 5.04
C ALA A 568 -24.95 3.50 5.04
N THR A 569 -24.15 4.55 5.22
CA THR A 569 -22.68 4.46 5.34
C THR A 569 -22.29 3.67 6.58
N HIS A 570 -22.93 3.88 7.73
CA HIS A 570 -22.69 3.12 8.95
C HIS A 570 -23.09 1.63 8.78
N LEU A 571 -24.24 1.36 8.14
CA LEU A 571 -24.63 -0.02 7.81
C LEU A 571 -23.64 -0.69 6.87
N LEU A 572 -23.16 0.04 5.86
CA LEU A 572 -22.15 -0.44 4.90
C LEU A 572 -20.82 -0.75 5.60
N HIS A 573 -20.36 0.14 6.48
CA HIS A 573 -19.11 -0.05 7.22
C HIS A 573 -19.14 -1.36 8.03
N GLN A 574 -20.22 -1.60 8.76
CA GLN A 574 -20.36 -2.83 9.52
C GLN A 574 -20.50 -4.05 8.60
N ALA A 575 -21.27 -3.98 7.52
CA ALA A 575 -21.43 -5.07 6.56
C ALA A 575 -20.10 -5.45 5.88
N LEU A 576 -19.26 -4.45 5.59
CA LEU A 576 -17.91 -4.68 5.09
C LEU A 576 -17.05 -5.44 6.10
N LYS A 577 -17.13 -5.10 7.39
CA LYS A 577 -16.44 -5.86 8.46
C LYS A 577 -16.96 -7.28 8.58
N ASP A 578 -18.25 -7.49 8.49
CA ASP A 578 -18.87 -8.80 8.60
C ASP A 578 -18.46 -9.75 7.45
N VAL A 579 -18.27 -9.21 6.25
CA VAL A 579 -17.97 -10.00 5.04
C VAL A 579 -16.45 -10.11 4.80
N LEU A 580 -15.72 -9.00 4.95
CA LEU A 580 -14.28 -8.93 4.60
C LEU A 580 -13.36 -9.12 5.80
N GLY A 581 -13.86 -8.85 7.02
CA GLY A 581 -13.09 -8.98 8.26
C GLY A 581 -12.90 -7.67 9.03
N THR A 582 -12.48 -7.80 10.29
CA THR A 582 -12.34 -6.69 11.25
C THR A 582 -11.26 -5.65 10.90
N HIS A 583 -10.38 -5.96 9.95
CA HIS A 583 -9.36 -5.03 9.44
C HIS A 583 -9.93 -3.87 8.61
N VAL A 584 -11.20 -3.97 8.20
CA VAL A 584 -11.86 -2.90 7.47
C VAL A 584 -12.06 -1.69 8.38
N ASN A 585 -11.37 -0.60 8.06
CA ASN A 585 -11.50 0.68 8.75
C ASN A 585 -11.74 1.78 7.73
N GLN A 586 -12.47 2.81 8.13
CA GLN A 586 -12.70 3.98 7.29
C GLN A 586 -11.37 4.71 7.03
N ALA A 587 -11.07 4.93 5.74
CA ALA A 587 -9.95 5.76 5.26
C ALA A 587 -10.44 7.13 4.76
N GLY A 588 -11.72 7.24 4.40
CA GLY A 588 -12.36 8.45 3.97
C GLY A 588 -13.85 8.25 3.75
N SER A 589 -14.61 9.33 3.78
CA SER A 589 -16.05 9.32 3.52
C SER A 589 -16.49 10.60 2.81
N LEU A 590 -17.50 10.51 1.97
CA LEU A 590 -18.23 11.64 1.41
C LEU A 590 -19.70 11.26 1.31
N VAL A 591 -20.56 12.06 1.94
CA VAL A 591 -22.01 11.84 1.95
C VAL A 591 -22.69 13.10 1.46
N ASN A 592 -23.42 12.99 0.35
CA ASN A 592 -24.27 14.06 -0.18
C ASN A 592 -25.71 13.54 -0.45
N GLU A 593 -26.56 14.38 -0.97
CA GLU A 593 -27.97 14.07 -1.25
C GLU A 593 -28.16 12.99 -2.29
N ASN A 594 -27.19 12.82 -3.21
CA ASN A 594 -27.31 11.90 -4.35
C ASN A 594 -26.68 10.54 -4.11
N ARG A 595 -25.56 10.51 -3.37
CA ARG A 595 -24.75 9.30 -3.15
C ARG A 595 -23.95 9.36 -1.87
N LEU A 596 -23.46 8.20 -1.48
CA LEU A 596 -22.38 8.04 -0.51
C LEU A 596 -21.13 7.49 -1.21
N ARG A 597 -19.95 7.88 -0.69
CA ARG A 597 -18.65 7.33 -1.04
C ARG A 597 -17.96 6.91 0.24
N PHE A 598 -17.51 5.68 0.28
CA PHE A 598 -16.82 5.11 1.43
C PHE A 598 -15.48 4.53 1.01
N ASP A 599 -14.41 5.11 1.51
CA ASP A 599 -13.05 4.66 1.30
C ASP A 599 -12.60 3.85 2.53
N PHE A 600 -12.09 2.65 2.33
CA PHE A 600 -11.78 1.73 3.43
C PHE A 600 -10.50 0.93 3.19
N SER A 601 -9.87 0.49 4.30
CA SER A 601 -8.69 -0.35 4.25
C SER A 601 -9.05 -1.78 3.84
N HIS A 602 -8.50 -2.23 2.71
CA HIS A 602 -8.59 -3.63 2.28
C HIS A 602 -7.49 -3.93 1.24
N PHE A 603 -6.87 -5.11 1.35
CA PHE A 603 -5.68 -5.49 0.61
C PHE A 603 -5.97 -5.97 -0.83
N GLY A 604 -7.18 -6.46 -1.14
CA GLY A 604 -7.59 -7.03 -2.42
C GLY A 604 -8.75 -6.31 -3.07
N GLN A 605 -9.09 -6.72 -4.29
CA GLN A 605 -10.36 -6.35 -4.92
C GLN A 605 -11.49 -7.10 -4.19
N VAL A 606 -12.58 -6.40 -3.91
CA VAL A 606 -13.79 -7.04 -3.38
C VAL A 606 -14.45 -7.82 -4.51
N THR A 607 -14.70 -9.10 -4.29
CA THR A 607 -15.30 -9.97 -5.32
C THR A 607 -16.77 -9.60 -5.55
N LYS A 608 -17.28 -10.02 -6.69
CA LYS A 608 -18.69 -9.78 -7.02
C LYS A 608 -19.65 -10.41 -6.01
N GLU A 609 -19.32 -11.62 -5.56
CA GLU A 609 -20.08 -12.38 -4.57
C GLU A 609 -20.05 -11.68 -3.20
N GLU A 610 -18.90 -11.12 -2.80
CA GLU A 610 -18.77 -10.34 -1.57
C GLU A 610 -19.59 -9.05 -1.65
N LEU A 611 -19.54 -8.32 -2.79
CA LEU A 611 -20.34 -7.10 -2.99
C LEU A 611 -21.84 -7.39 -2.96
N GLU A 612 -22.28 -8.46 -3.60
CA GLU A 612 -23.69 -8.89 -3.56
C GLU A 612 -24.11 -9.22 -2.13
N ARG A 613 -23.26 -9.91 -1.35
CA ARG A 613 -23.55 -10.25 0.05
C ARG A 613 -23.63 -9.01 0.93
N ILE A 614 -22.68 -8.05 0.77
CA ILE A 614 -22.69 -6.77 1.49
C ILE A 614 -23.97 -5.99 1.19
N GLU A 615 -24.35 -5.88 -0.08
CA GLU A 615 -25.57 -5.20 -0.51
C GLU A 615 -26.83 -5.84 0.09
N VAL A 616 -26.88 -7.17 0.13
CA VAL A 616 -27.98 -7.92 0.75
C VAL A 616 -28.06 -7.62 2.25
N ILE A 617 -26.94 -7.72 2.98
CA ILE A 617 -26.89 -7.45 4.43
C ILE A 617 -27.40 -6.03 4.74
N VAL A 618 -26.91 -5.02 4.01
CA VAL A 618 -27.35 -3.62 4.24
C VAL A 618 -28.85 -3.49 4.03
N ASN A 619 -29.38 -4.05 2.94
CA ASN A 619 -30.83 -4.00 2.69
C ASN A 619 -31.66 -4.78 3.72
N GLU A 620 -31.18 -5.92 4.20
CA GLU A 620 -31.85 -6.66 5.29
C GLU A 620 -31.93 -5.82 6.56
N LYS A 621 -30.87 -5.06 6.91
CA LYS A 621 -30.89 -4.14 8.06
C LYS A 621 -31.83 -2.95 7.84
N ILE A 622 -31.96 -2.47 6.61
CA ILE A 622 -32.93 -1.44 6.23
C ILE A 622 -34.36 -1.97 6.43
N TRP A 623 -34.66 -3.14 5.89
CA TRP A 623 -36.00 -3.75 5.97
C TRP A 623 -36.36 -4.24 7.37
N ALA A 624 -35.38 -4.53 8.21
CA ALA A 624 -35.59 -4.87 9.62
C ALA A 624 -36.15 -3.71 10.46
N SER A 625 -36.19 -2.49 9.90
CA SER A 625 -36.80 -1.32 10.58
C SER A 625 -36.19 -1.06 11.98
N ILE A 626 -34.86 -1.01 12.04
CA ILE A 626 -34.11 -0.87 13.29
C ILE A 626 -34.12 0.59 13.75
N PRO A 627 -34.46 0.88 15.04
CA PRO A 627 -34.32 2.23 15.57
C PRO A 627 -32.88 2.71 15.59
N VAL A 628 -32.69 3.98 15.28
CA VAL A 628 -31.39 4.67 15.38
C VAL A 628 -31.44 5.55 16.62
N SER A 629 -30.64 5.21 17.63
CA SER A 629 -30.50 6.01 18.85
C SER A 629 -29.23 6.82 18.83
N ILE A 630 -29.28 7.99 19.47
CA ILE A 630 -28.18 8.94 19.48
C ILE A 630 -28.03 9.46 20.89
N ASP A 631 -26.90 9.19 21.52
CA ASP A 631 -26.61 9.56 22.89
C ASP A 631 -25.32 10.40 22.99
N LEU A 632 -25.32 11.36 23.92
CA LEU A 632 -24.12 12.08 24.32
C LEU A 632 -23.46 11.36 25.52
N LYS A 633 -22.19 10.96 25.39
CA LYS A 633 -21.49 10.21 26.41
C LYS A 633 -20.05 10.71 26.58
N PRO A 634 -19.46 10.54 27.79
CA PRO A 634 -18.02 10.68 27.95
C PRO A 634 -17.29 9.74 26.99
N ILE A 635 -16.19 10.22 26.40
CA ILE A 635 -15.40 9.45 25.40
C ILE A 635 -14.91 8.09 25.99
N ALA A 636 -14.56 8.07 27.27
CA ALA A 636 -14.14 6.82 27.95
C ALA A 636 -15.28 5.79 27.95
N GLU A 637 -16.50 6.18 28.34
CA GLU A 637 -17.68 5.30 28.34
C GLU A 637 -18.01 4.82 26.92
N ALA A 638 -17.94 5.69 25.94
CA ALA A 638 -18.20 5.34 24.55
C ALA A 638 -17.19 4.29 24.01
N LYS A 639 -15.92 4.41 24.39
CA LYS A 639 -14.88 3.41 24.06
C LYS A 639 -15.11 2.07 24.76
N GLU A 640 -15.49 2.08 26.04
CA GLU A 640 -15.83 0.86 26.79
C GLU A 640 -17.03 0.11 26.18
N MET A 641 -17.99 0.86 25.61
CA MET A 641 -19.12 0.28 24.87
C MET A 641 -18.69 -0.33 23.52
N GLY A 642 -17.44 -0.15 23.09
CA GLY A 642 -16.95 -0.61 21.80
C GLY A 642 -17.31 0.29 20.62
N ALA A 643 -17.62 1.57 20.86
CA ALA A 643 -17.93 2.51 19.80
C ALA A 643 -16.72 2.73 18.89
N MET A 644 -16.94 2.60 17.57
CA MET A 644 -15.90 2.83 16.58
C MET A 644 -15.58 4.32 16.49
N ALA A 645 -14.31 4.66 16.74
CA ALA A 645 -13.77 6.01 16.57
C ALA A 645 -12.97 6.09 15.27
N LEU A 646 -13.14 7.18 14.52
CA LEU A 646 -12.39 7.40 13.29
C LEU A 646 -10.94 7.75 13.58
N PHE A 647 -10.01 7.19 12.83
CA PHE A 647 -8.59 7.45 12.95
C PHE A 647 -8.28 8.90 12.56
N GLY A 648 -7.58 9.64 13.45
CA GLY A 648 -7.10 11.00 13.18
C GLY A 648 -8.07 12.13 13.52
N GLU A 649 -9.29 11.85 13.98
CA GLU A 649 -10.18 12.90 14.51
C GLU A 649 -9.88 13.20 15.98
N LYS A 650 -9.87 14.50 16.31
CA LYS A 650 -9.78 14.95 17.71
C LYS A 650 -11.17 15.02 18.30
N TYR A 651 -11.46 14.13 19.21
CA TYR A 651 -12.72 14.11 19.94
C TYR A 651 -12.63 14.94 21.22
N GLY A 652 -13.71 15.64 21.58
CA GLY A 652 -13.84 16.30 22.89
C GLY A 652 -14.13 15.27 24.00
N ASP A 653 -14.24 15.78 25.24
CA ASP A 653 -14.55 14.95 26.43
C ASP A 653 -15.93 14.29 26.34
N ILE A 654 -16.88 14.94 25.69
CA ILE A 654 -18.22 14.42 25.40
C ILE A 654 -18.34 14.17 23.89
N VAL A 655 -18.76 12.97 23.54
CA VAL A 655 -18.92 12.52 22.16
C VAL A 655 -20.35 12.09 21.87
N ARG A 656 -20.74 12.23 20.60
CA ARG A 656 -22.03 11.77 20.11
C ARG A 656 -21.90 10.36 19.59
N VAL A 657 -22.62 9.42 20.21
CA VAL A 657 -22.64 7.99 19.87
C VAL A 657 -23.91 7.71 19.08
N VAL A 658 -23.75 7.23 17.85
CA VAL A 658 -24.84 6.79 16.96
C VAL A 658 -24.90 5.28 17.00
N GLN A 659 -26.04 4.74 17.42
CA GLN A 659 -26.27 3.32 17.55
C GLN A 659 -27.45 2.87 16.69
N VAL A 660 -27.24 1.85 15.86
CA VAL A 660 -28.27 1.22 15.03
C VAL A 660 -28.58 -0.16 15.62
N GLY A 661 -29.49 -0.22 16.58
CA GLY A 661 -29.77 -1.44 17.35
C GLY A 661 -28.50 -2.04 17.94
N ASP A 662 -28.31 -3.36 17.80
CA ASP A 662 -27.08 -4.06 18.19
C ASP A 662 -26.11 -4.26 17.00
N TYR A 663 -26.35 -3.59 15.86
CA TYR A 663 -25.63 -3.86 14.63
C TYR A 663 -24.46 -2.90 14.37
N SER A 664 -24.65 -1.61 14.58
CA SER A 664 -23.58 -0.61 14.38
C SER A 664 -23.55 0.36 15.55
N LEU A 665 -22.34 0.70 16.01
CA LEU A 665 -22.07 1.63 17.10
C LEU A 665 -20.85 2.48 16.74
N GLU A 666 -21.07 3.77 16.43
CA GLU A 666 -20.02 4.66 15.93
C GLU A 666 -20.05 6.04 16.58
N LEU A 667 -18.88 6.67 16.74
CA LEU A 667 -18.76 8.08 17.10
C LEU A 667 -19.01 8.92 15.84
N CYS A 668 -20.15 9.65 15.81
CA CYS A 668 -20.51 10.42 14.64
C CYS A 668 -21.27 11.71 14.98
N GLY A 669 -20.78 12.85 14.44
CA GLY A 669 -21.42 14.15 14.57
C GLY A 669 -22.47 14.46 13.50
N GLY A 670 -22.72 13.56 12.53
CA GLY A 670 -23.61 13.82 11.40
C GLY A 670 -25.10 13.66 11.69
N CYS A 671 -25.92 13.96 10.68
CA CYS A 671 -27.36 13.79 10.74
C CYS A 671 -27.76 12.40 10.23
N HIS A 672 -28.72 11.76 10.91
CA HIS A 672 -29.16 10.40 10.63
C HIS A 672 -30.69 10.28 10.57
N VAL A 673 -31.18 9.20 9.97
CA VAL A 673 -32.60 8.82 10.05
C VAL A 673 -32.93 8.34 11.47
N SER A 674 -34.20 8.37 11.84
CA SER A 674 -34.64 7.86 13.14
C SER A 674 -34.83 6.33 13.14
N ASN A 675 -35.03 5.76 11.93
CA ASN A 675 -35.23 4.34 11.72
C ASN A 675 -34.64 3.92 10.36
N THR A 676 -33.99 2.76 10.30
CA THR A 676 -33.33 2.28 9.06
C THR A 676 -34.31 2.11 7.90
N ALA A 677 -35.59 1.84 8.12
CA ALA A 677 -36.59 1.73 7.06
C ALA A 677 -36.76 3.03 6.24
N GLU A 678 -36.45 4.20 6.81
CA GLU A 678 -36.51 5.48 6.11
C GLU A 678 -35.50 5.57 4.95
N ILE A 679 -34.42 4.79 4.96
CA ILE A 679 -33.43 4.69 3.89
C ILE A 679 -34.08 4.17 2.62
N GLY A 680 -34.98 3.20 2.74
CA GLY A 680 -35.75 2.58 1.65
C GLY A 680 -35.00 1.46 0.94
N LEU A 681 -34.12 1.79 0.03
CA LEU A 681 -33.32 0.83 -0.74
C LEU A 681 -31.86 1.30 -0.78
N PHE A 682 -30.92 0.36 -0.76
CA PHE A 682 -29.49 0.60 -0.92
C PHE A 682 -28.98 -0.14 -2.15
N LYS A 683 -28.15 0.51 -2.97
CA LYS A 683 -27.54 -0.08 -4.16
C LYS A 683 -26.07 0.35 -4.29
N ILE A 684 -25.16 -0.61 -4.39
CA ILE A 684 -23.75 -0.36 -4.73
C ILE A 684 -23.68 -0.05 -6.23
N VAL A 685 -23.03 1.07 -6.57
CA VAL A 685 -22.84 1.53 -7.95
C VAL A 685 -21.48 1.12 -8.49
N SER A 686 -20.44 1.30 -7.66
CA SER A 686 -19.06 0.99 -8.08
C SER A 686 -18.19 0.53 -6.90
N GLU A 687 -17.17 -0.26 -7.23
CA GLU A 687 -16.06 -0.60 -6.35
C GLU A 687 -14.75 -0.46 -7.11
N SER A 688 -13.75 0.21 -6.52
CA SER A 688 -12.46 0.48 -7.18
C SER A 688 -11.32 0.63 -6.18
N GLY A 689 -10.09 0.41 -6.63
CA GLY A 689 -8.89 0.75 -5.86
C GLY A 689 -8.53 2.23 -6.03
N ILE A 690 -8.21 2.91 -4.94
CA ILE A 690 -7.75 4.31 -4.95
C ILE A 690 -6.32 4.47 -4.48
N GLY A 691 -5.72 3.40 -4.00
CA GLY A 691 -4.35 3.33 -3.52
C GLY A 691 -4.01 1.91 -3.09
N ALA A 692 -2.74 1.66 -2.79
CA ALA A 692 -2.36 0.38 -2.21
C ALA A 692 -3.00 0.22 -0.83
N GLY A 693 -3.72 -0.88 -0.62
CA GLY A 693 -4.41 -1.17 0.63
C GLY A 693 -5.68 -0.33 0.89
N THR A 694 -6.15 0.46 -0.08
CA THR A 694 -7.37 1.26 0.08
C THR A 694 -8.33 1.03 -1.09
N ARG A 695 -9.57 0.71 -0.75
CA ARG A 695 -10.66 0.49 -1.69
C ARG A 695 -11.73 1.56 -1.51
N ARG A 696 -12.49 1.82 -2.55
CA ARG A 696 -13.60 2.77 -2.59
C ARG A 696 -14.87 2.08 -3.02
N ILE A 697 -15.95 2.27 -2.28
CA ILE A 697 -17.31 1.94 -2.69
C ILE A 697 -18.10 3.23 -2.87
N GLU A 698 -18.83 3.33 -3.97
CA GLU A 698 -19.87 4.32 -4.17
C GLU A 698 -21.22 3.63 -4.18
N ALA A 699 -22.18 4.20 -3.47
CA ALA A 699 -23.52 3.64 -3.37
C ALA A 699 -24.59 4.75 -3.30
N VAL A 700 -25.80 4.38 -3.58
CA VAL A 700 -26.97 5.26 -3.60
C VAL A 700 -28.11 4.65 -2.77
N THR A 701 -28.99 5.51 -2.23
CA THR A 701 -30.12 5.09 -1.41
C THR A 701 -31.46 5.59 -1.94
N GLY A 702 -32.55 5.00 -1.46
CA GLY A 702 -33.92 5.44 -1.70
C GLY A 702 -34.23 5.65 -3.16
N GLN A 703 -34.66 6.87 -3.52
CA GLN A 703 -35.00 7.21 -4.92
C GLN A 703 -33.80 7.05 -5.87
N GLY A 704 -32.57 7.40 -5.43
CA GLY A 704 -31.36 7.21 -6.24
C GLY A 704 -31.11 5.75 -6.59
N ALA A 705 -31.29 4.84 -5.63
CA ALA A 705 -31.16 3.41 -5.85
C ALA A 705 -32.23 2.87 -6.82
N TYR A 706 -33.47 3.37 -6.70
CA TYR A 706 -34.54 3.02 -7.63
C TYR A 706 -34.25 3.47 -9.06
N VAL A 707 -33.77 4.71 -9.24
CA VAL A 707 -33.38 5.25 -10.55
C VAL A 707 -32.25 4.45 -11.17
N GLU A 708 -31.23 4.14 -10.41
CA GLU A 708 -30.07 3.35 -10.86
C GLU A 708 -30.48 1.95 -11.34
N MET A 709 -31.32 1.25 -10.56
CA MET A 709 -31.84 -0.07 -10.95
C MET A 709 -32.67 -0.01 -12.23
N ASN A 710 -33.55 1.00 -12.35
CA ASN A 710 -34.38 1.15 -13.57
C ASN A 710 -33.53 1.53 -14.80
N SER A 711 -32.47 2.31 -14.63
CA SER A 711 -31.54 2.62 -15.69
C SER A 711 -30.89 1.35 -16.24
N GLN A 712 -30.35 0.50 -15.35
CA GLN A 712 -29.76 -0.79 -15.73
C GLN A 712 -30.78 -1.72 -16.42
N ILE A 713 -32.01 -1.79 -15.91
CA ILE A 713 -33.09 -2.57 -16.53
C ILE A 713 -33.46 -2.01 -17.92
N SER A 714 -33.46 -0.68 -18.08
CA SER A 714 -33.76 -0.03 -19.36
C SER A 714 -32.70 -0.35 -20.42
N VAL A 715 -31.43 -0.27 -20.08
CA VAL A 715 -30.31 -0.67 -20.96
C VAL A 715 -30.47 -2.14 -21.37
N LEU A 716 -30.79 -3.00 -20.42
CA LEU A 716 -30.99 -4.44 -20.68
C LEU A 716 -32.19 -4.68 -21.62
N LYS A 717 -33.29 -3.93 -21.45
CA LYS A 717 -34.46 -3.97 -22.36
C LYS A 717 -34.10 -3.54 -23.77
N GLN A 718 -33.42 -2.40 -23.91
CA GLN A 718 -32.95 -1.92 -25.22
C GLN A 718 -32.04 -2.95 -25.89
N THR A 719 -31.08 -3.53 -25.14
CA THR A 719 -30.22 -4.59 -25.68
C THR A 719 -31.04 -5.81 -26.13
N ALA A 720 -32.05 -6.21 -25.39
CA ALA A 720 -32.91 -7.32 -25.76
C ALA A 720 -33.71 -7.02 -27.03
N ASP A 721 -34.22 -5.78 -27.19
CA ASP A 721 -34.95 -5.34 -28.37
C ASP A 721 -34.06 -5.32 -29.63
N GLU A 722 -32.82 -4.80 -29.52
CA GLU A 722 -31.83 -4.83 -30.61
C GLU A 722 -31.50 -6.26 -31.03
N LEU A 723 -31.35 -7.17 -30.06
CA LEU A 723 -31.07 -8.58 -30.27
C LEU A 723 -32.32 -9.38 -30.69
N LYS A 724 -33.48 -8.73 -30.75
CA LYS A 724 -34.79 -9.35 -31.06
C LYS A 724 -35.07 -10.57 -30.17
N THR A 725 -34.84 -10.41 -28.89
CA THR A 725 -35.04 -11.46 -27.89
C THR A 725 -35.68 -10.89 -26.62
N ASN A 726 -35.98 -11.74 -25.62
CA ASN A 726 -36.36 -11.26 -24.29
C ASN A 726 -35.15 -11.10 -23.37
N ILE A 727 -35.30 -10.33 -22.27
CA ILE A 727 -34.19 -10.01 -21.33
C ILE A 727 -33.49 -11.27 -20.82
N LYS A 728 -34.25 -12.31 -20.49
CA LYS A 728 -33.68 -13.55 -19.91
C LYS A 728 -32.82 -14.32 -20.90
N GLU A 729 -33.09 -14.17 -22.19
CA GLU A 729 -32.37 -14.85 -23.26
C GLU A 729 -31.20 -14.02 -23.86
N VAL A 730 -31.02 -12.77 -23.41
CA VAL A 730 -29.93 -11.91 -23.91
C VAL A 730 -28.56 -12.60 -23.84
N PRO A 731 -28.13 -13.21 -22.71
CA PRO A 731 -26.83 -13.87 -22.63
C PRO A 731 -26.66 -14.99 -23.67
N LYS A 732 -27.72 -15.78 -23.87
CA LYS A 732 -27.74 -16.89 -24.80
C LYS A 732 -27.68 -16.40 -26.25
N ARG A 733 -28.40 -15.30 -26.59
CA ARG A 733 -28.37 -14.70 -27.92
C ARG A 733 -27.04 -14.07 -28.25
N VAL A 734 -26.39 -13.39 -27.28
CA VAL A 734 -25.03 -12.85 -27.42
C VAL A 734 -24.02 -13.96 -27.69
N ALA A 735 -24.08 -15.06 -26.92
CA ALA A 735 -23.20 -16.22 -27.13
C ALA A 735 -23.41 -16.84 -28.53
N ALA A 736 -24.68 -16.94 -28.99
CA ALA A 736 -24.99 -17.43 -30.32
C ALA A 736 -24.42 -16.50 -31.41
N LEU A 737 -24.59 -15.18 -31.26
CA LEU A 737 -24.02 -14.20 -32.23
C LEU A 737 -22.48 -14.24 -32.26
N GLN A 738 -21.83 -14.43 -31.15
CA GLN A 738 -20.36 -14.59 -31.11
C GLN A 738 -19.91 -15.87 -31.86
N ALA A 739 -20.68 -16.96 -31.70
CA ALA A 739 -20.41 -18.19 -32.43
C ALA A 739 -20.67 -18.02 -33.95
N GLU A 740 -21.79 -17.42 -34.34
CA GLU A 740 -22.13 -17.07 -35.74
C GLU A 740 -21.05 -16.19 -36.39
N LEU A 741 -20.58 -15.14 -35.65
CA LEU A 741 -19.49 -14.27 -36.12
C LEU A 741 -18.18 -15.02 -36.34
N LYS A 742 -17.82 -15.89 -35.40
CA LYS A 742 -16.59 -16.70 -35.52
C LYS A 742 -16.65 -17.68 -36.70
N GLU A 743 -17.83 -18.26 -36.95
CA GLU A 743 -18.06 -19.13 -38.10
C GLU A 743 -17.97 -18.37 -39.42
N ALA A 744 -18.64 -17.21 -39.49
CA ALA A 744 -18.60 -16.34 -40.69
C ALA A 744 -17.15 -15.84 -40.96
N GLN A 745 -16.36 -15.53 -39.94
CA GLN A 745 -14.96 -15.19 -40.12
C GLN A 745 -14.15 -16.34 -40.73
N ARG A 746 -14.33 -17.57 -40.24
CA ARG A 746 -13.67 -18.75 -40.74
C ARG A 746 -14.08 -19.07 -42.17
N GLU A 747 -15.37 -18.92 -42.48
CA GLU A 747 -15.87 -19.10 -43.85
C GLU A 747 -15.28 -18.07 -44.78
N ASN A 748 -15.20 -16.80 -44.36
CA ASN A 748 -14.59 -15.74 -45.14
C ASN A 748 -13.10 -16.02 -45.40
N GLU A 749 -12.35 -16.44 -44.39
CA GLU A 749 -10.94 -16.86 -44.55
C GLU A 749 -10.80 -18.05 -45.55
N SER A 750 -11.68 -19.04 -45.44
CA SER A 750 -11.73 -20.19 -46.35
C SER A 750 -12.05 -19.78 -47.78
N LEU A 751 -13.03 -18.86 -47.97
CA LEU A 751 -13.37 -18.35 -49.30
C LEU A 751 -12.24 -17.52 -49.90
N LEU A 752 -11.57 -16.68 -49.10
CA LEU A 752 -10.41 -15.91 -49.56
C LEU A 752 -9.25 -16.83 -49.96
N ALA A 753 -9.00 -17.91 -49.21
CA ALA A 753 -7.99 -18.91 -49.58
C ALA A 753 -8.36 -19.67 -50.89
N LYS A 754 -9.63 -20.02 -51.11
CA LYS A 754 -10.10 -20.62 -52.36
C LYS A 754 -9.97 -19.67 -53.54
N LEU A 755 -10.32 -18.41 -53.37
CA LEU A 755 -10.13 -17.37 -54.41
C LEU A 755 -8.65 -17.22 -54.79
N GLY A 756 -7.76 -17.13 -53.76
CA GLY A 756 -6.31 -17.08 -53.98
C GLY A 756 -5.77 -18.31 -54.74
N ASN A 757 -6.29 -19.49 -54.43
CA ASN A 757 -5.89 -20.71 -55.14
C ASN A 757 -6.38 -20.73 -56.61
N VAL A 758 -7.59 -20.21 -56.89
CA VAL A 758 -8.13 -20.11 -58.28
C VAL A 758 -7.33 -19.03 -59.04
N GLU A 759 -7.03 -17.89 -58.46
CA GLU A 759 -6.19 -16.87 -59.07
C GLU A 759 -4.79 -17.38 -59.32
N ALA A 760 -4.18 -18.07 -58.36
CA ALA A 760 -2.86 -18.71 -58.54
C ALA A 760 -2.88 -19.73 -59.68
N GLY A 761 -3.94 -20.55 -59.82
CA GLY A 761 -4.11 -21.46 -60.95
C GLY A 761 -4.21 -20.80 -62.32
N ALA A 762 -4.97 -19.70 -62.41
CA ALA A 762 -5.08 -18.90 -63.64
C ALA A 762 -3.74 -18.21 -64.02
N ILE A 763 -3.00 -17.76 -62.98
CA ILE A 763 -1.68 -17.12 -63.12
C ILE A 763 -0.66 -18.16 -63.61
N LEU A 764 -0.67 -19.40 -63.07
CA LEU A 764 0.24 -20.47 -63.49
C LEU A 764 0.06 -20.84 -64.97
N SER A 765 -1.12 -20.71 -65.54
CA SER A 765 -1.36 -20.96 -66.97
C SER A 765 -0.70 -19.96 -67.89
N LYS A 766 -0.19 -18.86 -67.35
CA LYS A 766 0.47 -17.77 -68.11
C LYS A 766 2.02 -17.85 -68.09
N VAL A 767 2.55 -18.90 -67.48
CA VAL A 767 4.00 -19.16 -67.47
C VAL A 767 4.45 -19.38 -68.89
N LYS A 768 5.50 -18.69 -69.29
CA LYS A 768 6.16 -18.80 -70.62
C LYS A 768 7.56 -19.39 -70.44
N GLU A 769 7.99 -20.11 -71.43
CA GLU A 769 9.38 -20.59 -71.46
C GLU A 769 10.22 -19.68 -72.34
N VAL A 770 11.32 -19.19 -71.78
CA VAL A 770 12.24 -18.25 -72.41
C VAL A 770 13.65 -18.85 -72.27
N ASP A 771 14.23 -19.31 -73.38
CA ASP A 771 15.55 -19.94 -73.49
C ASP A 771 15.76 -21.09 -72.44
N GLY A 772 14.71 -21.88 -72.20
CA GLY A 772 14.74 -22.98 -71.26
C GLY A 772 14.53 -22.58 -69.79
N VAL A 773 14.07 -21.34 -69.50
CA VAL A 773 13.73 -20.82 -68.15
C VAL A 773 12.23 -20.46 -68.11
N SER A 774 11.54 -20.93 -67.10
CA SER A 774 10.15 -20.52 -66.85
C SER A 774 10.08 -19.10 -66.36
N VAL A 775 9.36 -18.26 -67.10
CA VAL A 775 9.16 -16.84 -66.77
C VAL A 775 7.68 -16.55 -66.59
N LEU A 776 7.35 -15.93 -65.46
CA LEU A 776 6.01 -15.46 -65.17
C LEU A 776 6.05 -13.95 -64.81
N ALA A 777 5.46 -13.12 -65.66
CA ALA A 777 5.36 -11.69 -65.45
C ALA A 777 3.89 -11.26 -65.61
N GLU A 778 3.21 -10.99 -64.50
CA GLU A 778 1.76 -10.76 -64.53
C GLU A 778 1.32 -9.68 -63.57
N LYS A 779 0.25 -8.97 -63.99
CA LYS A 779 -0.53 -8.09 -63.16
C LYS A 779 -1.52 -8.90 -62.32
N VAL A 780 -1.48 -8.70 -61.01
CA VAL A 780 -2.30 -9.45 -60.06
C VAL A 780 -3.05 -8.50 -59.11
N ASN A 781 -4.07 -9.02 -58.46
CA ASN A 781 -4.78 -8.28 -57.43
C ASN A 781 -4.20 -8.66 -56.06
N ALA A 782 -3.46 -7.76 -55.44
CA ALA A 782 -2.87 -7.98 -54.10
C ALA A 782 -3.32 -6.91 -53.12
N LYS A 783 -3.56 -7.30 -51.85
CA LYS A 783 -4.02 -6.37 -50.79
C LYS A 783 -2.93 -5.38 -50.40
N ASP A 784 -1.70 -5.81 -50.38
CA ASP A 784 -0.52 -5.01 -50.00
C ASP A 784 0.75 -5.65 -50.55
N MET A 785 1.88 -5.01 -50.30
CA MET A 785 3.20 -5.51 -50.72
C MET A 785 3.55 -6.88 -50.09
N ASN A 786 3.12 -7.15 -48.85
CA ASN A 786 3.37 -8.43 -48.22
C ASN A 786 2.57 -9.56 -48.86
N HIS A 787 1.31 -9.30 -49.23
CA HIS A 787 0.50 -10.25 -49.96
C HIS A 787 1.11 -10.55 -51.33
N LEU A 788 1.57 -9.51 -52.06
CA LEU A 788 2.24 -9.68 -53.35
C LEU A 788 3.50 -10.54 -53.22
N ARG A 789 4.30 -10.37 -52.17
CA ARG A 789 5.47 -11.17 -51.88
C ARG A 789 5.12 -12.63 -51.59
N THR A 790 4.08 -12.88 -50.76
CA THR A 790 3.61 -14.23 -50.45
C THR A 790 3.19 -14.96 -51.73
N MET A 791 2.48 -14.28 -52.65
CA MET A 791 2.09 -14.85 -53.94
C MET A 791 3.32 -15.22 -54.81
N VAL A 792 4.39 -14.42 -54.80
CA VAL A 792 5.64 -14.74 -55.50
C VAL A 792 6.30 -15.98 -54.91
N ASP A 793 6.36 -16.10 -53.58
CA ASP A 793 6.95 -17.25 -52.88
C ASP A 793 6.16 -18.54 -53.17
N GLU A 794 4.81 -18.49 -53.14
CA GLU A 794 3.94 -19.61 -53.45
C GLU A 794 4.07 -20.09 -54.91
N LEU A 795 4.08 -19.15 -55.87
CA LEU A 795 4.25 -19.45 -57.26
C LEU A 795 5.64 -20.01 -57.56
N LYS A 796 6.68 -19.48 -56.93
CA LYS A 796 8.05 -19.98 -57.03
C LYS A 796 8.16 -21.44 -56.56
N ALA A 797 7.47 -21.79 -55.44
CA ALA A 797 7.40 -23.14 -54.95
C ALA A 797 6.64 -24.09 -55.88
N LYS A 798 5.61 -23.62 -56.59
CA LYS A 798 4.77 -24.42 -57.52
C LYS A 798 5.41 -24.63 -58.91
N ILE A 799 6.13 -23.64 -59.44
CA ILE A 799 6.73 -23.70 -60.77
C ILE A 799 8.11 -24.40 -60.71
N GLY A 800 8.81 -24.34 -59.63
CA GLY A 800 10.15 -24.93 -59.45
C GLY A 800 11.25 -23.95 -59.89
N SER A 801 11.91 -24.23 -61.03
CA SER A 801 12.92 -23.33 -61.61
C SER A 801 12.24 -22.17 -62.38
N ALA A 802 12.22 -20.96 -61.83
CA ALA A 802 11.48 -19.87 -62.45
C ALA A 802 11.98 -18.46 -62.09
N VAL A 803 11.70 -17.52 -62.97
CA VAL A 803 11.69 -16.08 -62.72
C VAL A 803 10.23 -15.62 -62.63
N ILE A 804 9.87 -15.00 -61.52
CA ILE A 804 8.50 -14.53 -61.27
C ILE A 804 8.54 -13.04 -60.98
N VAL A 805 7.74 -12.27 -61.69
CA VAL A 805 7.55 -10.84 -61.43
C VAL A 805 6.05 -10.57 -61.38
N LEU A 806 5.56 -10.17 -60.25
CA LEU A 806 4.16 -9.78 -60.08
C LEU A 806 4.05 -8.30 -59.80
N GLY A 807 3.08 -7.68 -60.46
CA GLY A 807 2.75 -6.27 -60.28
C GLY A 807 1.30 -6.07 -59.83
N ALA A 808 1.08 -5.18 -58.91
CA ALA A 808 -0.27 -4.76 -58.47
C ALA A 808 -0.38 -3.25 -58.42
N VAL A 809 -1.58 -2.74 -58.68
CA VAL A 809 -1.89 -1.31 -58.58
C VAL A 809 -2.76 -1.08 -57.34
N GLN A 810 -2.33 -0.19 -56.43
CA GLN A 810 -3.05 0.18 -55.24
C GLN A 810 -2.95 1.68 -55.01
N ASN A 811 -4.07 2.35 -54.77
CA ASN A 811 -4.11 3.78 -54.46
C ASN A 811 -3.27 4.62 -55.47
N ASP A 812 -3.44 4.35 -56.76
CA ASP A 812 -2.68 4.96 -57.86
C ASP A 812 -1.16 4.81 -57.79
N LYS A 813 -0.69 3.79 -57.08
CA LYS A 813 0.74 3.40 -57.02
C LYS A 813 0.93 1.98 -57.52
N VAL A 814 2.05 1.76 -58.13
CA VAL A 814 2.48 0.43 -58.56
C VAL A 814 3.31 -0.24 -57.47
N ASN A 815 3.00 -1.47 -57.13
CA ASN A 815 3.81 -2.36 -56.30
C ASN A 815 4.29 -3.52 -57.17
N ILE A 816 5.59 -3.79 -57.17
CA ILE A 816 6.22 -4.89 -57.93
C ILE A 816 6.99 -5.77 -56.95
N SER A 817 6.83 -7.08 -57.06
CA SER A 817 7.64 -8.05 -56.38
C SER A 817 8.18 -9.11 -57.33
N ALA A 818 9.47 -9.41 -57.23
CA ALA A 818 10.10 -10.44 -58.04
C ALA A 818 10.82 -11.51 -57.19
N GLY A 819 10.75 -12.73 -57.68
CA GLY A 819 11.46 -13.88 -57.13
C GLY A 819 12.21 -14.62 -58.22
N VAL A 820 13.42 -15.04 -57.91
CA VAL A 820 14.26 -15.87 -58.78
C VAL A 820 14.73 -17.10 -57.99
N THR A 821 14.67 -18.28 -58.56
CA THR A 821 15.11 -19.52 -57.93
C THR A 821 16.64 -19.61 -57.91
N LYS A 822 17.18 -20.34 -56.94
CA LYS A 822 18.64 -20.42 -56.67
C LYS A 822 19.48 -20.88 -57.89
N ASP A 823 18.99 -21.87 -58.60
CA ASP A 823 19.62 -22.39 -59.82
C ASP A 823 19.70 -21.35 -60.96
N LEU A 824 18.77 -20.42 -61.02
CA LEU A 824 18.77 -19.33 -61.98
C LEU A 824 19.60 -18.13 -61.56
N ILE A 825 19.80 -17.97 -60.24
CA ILE A 825 20.73 -16.94 -59.71
C ILE A 825 22.15 -17.29 -60.13
N GLU A 826 22.53 -18.58 -60.08
CA GLU A 826 23.82 -19.07 -60.51
C GLU A 826 24.06 -18.82 -62.04
N LYS A 827 23.02 -18.69 -62.83
CA LYS A 827 23.05 -18.32 -64.28
C LYS A 827 23.09 -16.78 -64.53
N GLY A 828 23.13 -16.00 -63.46
CA GLY A 828 23.27 -14.53 -63.53
C GLY A 828 21.96 -13.75 -63.39
N LEU A 829 20.83 -14.42 -63.29
CA LEU A 829 19.54 -13.77 -63.09
C LEU A 829 19.40 -13.24 -61.63
N HIS A 830 18.82 -12.05 -61.43
CA HIS A 830 18.82 -11.38 -60.14
C HIS A 830 17.51 -10.60 -59.93
N ALA A 831 16.72 -10.99 -58.92
CA ALA A 831 15.42 -10.34 -58.64
C ALA A 831 15.53 -8.83 -58.37
N GLY A 832 16.60 -8.37 -57.70
CA GLY A 832 16.82 -6.96 -57.44
C GLY A 832 17.05 -6.12 -58.69
N LYS A 833 17.72 -6.68 -59.73
CA LYS A 833 17.90 -6.01 -61.05
C LYS A 833 16.59 -5.98 -61.80
N LEU A 834 15.80 -7.07 -61.78
CA LEU A 834 14.50 -7.19 -62.44
C LEU A 834 13.51 -6.13 -61.93
N VAL A 835 13.34 -6.05 -60.59
CA VAL A 835 12.36 -5.09 -60.04
C VAL A 835 12.80 -3.65 -60.24
N LYS A 836 14.11 -3.38 -60.28
CA LYS A 836 14.65 -2.04 -60.54
C LYS A 836 14.29 -1.59 -61.93
N GLN A 837 14.52 -2.43 -62.92
CA GLN A 837 14.21 -2.13 -64.35
C GLN A 837 12.68 -1.98 -64.57
N ALA A 838 11.87 -2.89 -64.00
CA ALA A 838 10.44 -2.78 -64.09
C ALA A 838 9.87 -1.52 -63.39
N ALA A 839 10.46 -1.15 -62.28
CA ALA A 839 10.07 0.05 -61.55
C ALA A 839 10.50 1.34 -62.27
N GLU A 840 11.62 1.36 -62.92
CA GLU A 840 12.09 2.51 -63.76
C GLU A 840 11.08 2.83 -64.87
N VAL A 841 10.52 1.80 -65.52
CA VAL A 841 9.43 1.96 -66.53
C VAL A 841 8.21 2.60 -65.91
N CYS A 842 7.89 2.24 -64.66
CA CYS A 842 6.74 2.79 -63.92
C CYS A 842 7.06 4.10 -63.20
N GLY A 843 8.17 4.76 -63.46
CA GLY A 843 8.56 6.03 -62.81
C GLY A 843 8.85 5.91 -61.33
N GLY A 844 9.45 4.80 -60.90
CA GLY A 844 9.77 4.50 -59.51
C GLY A 844 11.16 3.88 -59.34
N GLY A 845 11.32 3.13 -58.29
CA GLY A 845 12.56 2.46 -57.95
C GLY A 845 12.39 1.38 -56.90
N GLY A 846 13.41 0.54 -56.74
CA GLY A 846 13.42 -0.53 -55.74
C GLY A 846 14.68 -1.35 -55.85
N GLY A 847 14.70 -2.47 -55.15
CA GLY A 847 15.84 -3.41 -55.14
C GLY A 847 15.60 -4.50 -54.09
N GLY A 848 16.63 -5.28 -53.88
CA GLY A 848 16.55 -6.37 -52.93
C GLY A 848 17.63 -7.42 -53.16
N ARG A 849 17.42 -8.57 -52.56
CA ARG A 849 18.33 -9.70 -52.64
C ARG A 849 18.21 -10.38 -54.04
N PRO A 850 19.19 -11.21 -54.41
CA PRO A 850 19.15 -11.97 -55.68
C PRO A 850 17.90 -12.86 -55.77
N ASP A 851 17.43 -13.46 -54.67
CA ASP A 851 16.36 -14.42 -54.61
C ASP A 851 14.96 -13.78 -54.51
N MET A 852 14.86 -12.55 -53.95
CA MET A 852 13.61 -11.84 -53.72
C MET A 852 13.86 -10.33 -53.64
N ALA A 853 13.04 -9.57 -54.32
CA ALA A 853 13.15 -8.12 -54.35
C ALA A 853 11.79 -7.43 -54.53
N GLN A 854 11.71 -6.16 -54.15
CA GLN A 854 10.49 -5.37 -54.20
C GLN A 854 10.79 -3.96 -54.74
N ALA A 855 9.79 -3.40 -55.41
CA ALA A 855 9.87 -2.04 -55.93
C ALA A 855 8.52 -1.37 -55.97
N GLY A 856 8.51 -0.05 -56.09
CA GLY A 856 7.29 0.74 -56.26
C GLY A 856 7.42 1.70 -57.43
N GLY A 857 6.27 2.07 -58.02
CA GLY A 857 6.21 3.03 -59.12
C GLY A 857 5.05 4.01 -58.98
N LYS A 858 5.08 5.12 -59.73
CA LYS A 858 4.10 6.20 -59.67
C LYS A 858 3.19 6.25 -60.92
N GLN A 859 3.45 5.41 -61.92
CA GLN A 859 2.76 5.40 -63.24
C GLN A 859 2.06 4.06 -63.44
N PRO A 860 0.82 3.86 -62.89
CA PRO A 860 0.06 2.62 -63.00
C PRO A 860 -0.23 2.16 -64.44
N GLU A 861 -0.41 3.10 -65.35
CA GLU A 861 -0.68 2.86 -66.77
C GLU A 861 0.48 2.18 -67.52
N LYS A 862 1.70 2.24 -66.91
CA LYS A 862 2.89 1.61 -67.53
C LYS A 862 3.21 0.23 -66.89
N LEU A 863 2.41 -0.27 -66.01
CA LEU A 863 2.71 -1.57 -65.37
C LEU A 863 2.72 -2.73 -66.36
N GLU A 864 1.82 -2.75 -67.36
CA GLU A 864 1.79 -3.81 -68.36
C GLU A 864 3.02 -3.76 -69.26
N GLU A 865 3.52 -2.58 -69.61
CA GLU A 865 4.76 -2.37 -70.37
C GLU A 865 5.99 -2.84 -69.55
N ALA A 866 5.99 -2.52 -68.26
CA ALA A 866 7.03 -2.95 -67.34
C ALA A 866 7.13 -4.46 -67.16
N LEU A 867 5.97 -5.15 -67.09
CA LEU A 867 5.88 -6.59 -67.00
C LEU A 867 6.28 -7.28 -68.32
N ALA A 868 5.87 -6.72 -69.46
CA ALA A 868 6.27 -7.23 -70.76
C ALA A 868 7.79 -7.15 -71.00
N SER A 869 8.47 -6.14 -70.48
CA SER A 869 9.93 -6.00 -70.61
C SER A 869 10.76 -7.07 -69.88
N VAL A 870 10.15 -7.81 -68.97
CA VAL A 870 10.79 -8.87 -68.12
C VAL A 870 11.33 -10.00 -69.00
N GLU A 871 10.56 -10.44 -69.99
CA GLU A 871 10.95 -11.51 -70.92
C GLU A 871 12.22 -11.13 -71.73
N ASP A 872 12.28 -9.91 -72.33
CA ASP A 872 13.42 -9.39 -73.09
C ASP A 872 14.64 -9.24 -72.18
N TRP A 873 14.45 -8.83 -70.96
CA TRP A 873 15.54 -8.75 -69.97
C TRP A 873 16.12 -10.13 -69.68
N VAL A 874 15.26 -11.14 -69.41
CA VAL A 874 15.67 -12.51 -69.12
C VAL A 874 16.49 -13.06 -70.29
N LYS A 875 16.06 -12.84 -71.51
CA LYS A 875 16.81 -13.18 -72.74
C LYS A 875 18.17 -12.52 -72.85
N SER A 876 18.27 -11.27 -72.42
CA SER A 876 19.52 -10.52 -72.50
C SER A 876 20.57 -10.95 -71.47
N VAL A 877 20.18 -11.68 -70.40
CA VAL A 877 21.09 -12.14 -69.33
C VAL A 877 21.47 -13.62 -69.51
N LEU A 878 20.62 -14.41 -70.18
CA LEU A 878 20.90 -15.82 -70.51
C LEU A 878 21.76 -15.91 -71.74
#